data_53a4dbf5417b682963d2d705938468d7
#
_entry.id   53a4dbf5417b682963d2d705938468d7
#
_cell.length_a   1.000
_cell.length_b   1.000
_cell.length_c   1.000
_cell.angle_alpha   90.00
_cell.angle_beta   90.00
_cell.angle_gamma   90.00
#
_symmetry.space_group_name_H-M   'P 1'
#
loop_
_entity.id
_entity.type
_entity.pdbx_description
1 polymer ?
#
loop_
_entity_poly.entity_id
_entity_poly.type
_entity_poly.pdbx_seq_one_letter_code
_entity_poly.pdbx_strand_id
1 'polypeptide(L)'
;MKISLNWIKEYVKIPVSDEELISLIGSRLVEVEGVIDETHKYDDIYIVQVEKVEKIPETHLSLCQIDVGGAELVQVVCGAPNVREGMLAVWIKPGATVPVSVHEDAPFVLGTRKMLGKYESNGMLAGADELDFGGEHSGIAEIEPGTAKPGDLLADVFNLRDLVLEIENKSLTHRPDCFGIIGFSREVAGILGQKFNEPEFLYHEMVFPEGELVRGKDCIYSKNSDIQVQISDSSLCPRYSLALLKVNDVTDENKYLSKVQIMLAKAGMTTISRVVDVTNYLMLLTGQPLHAFDYDKFLEVGGSETAKVTVRLAKEGEKLELLDGEVVECIPSDILITSNDIPVALAGAMGGKNTEIDETTKNVLLESASFSLYNLRKTQMAHGIFSEAITRFTKGVSAGGTFNVLAEAVREINGKFLGLRDSFPGLGEPSVVMITVSEINSLLGTEYKKELIVKTLENVGFSIQVNGEELTVIAPYWRTDIHIKEDVIEEIGRLLGYDNIAPILPLHATAGEDKMFELKRKIREALARFGANEVLTYSFISERLLKKAGEDVGNSYKIVNSISPELQYIRQSLIPSLLEKTYMNEKMPVEKFAIFEMNEVYRKEYGLDKDGVPEGRIKLGFIVAERKNITETAFYKAKKYLEEMLKLLGIRVDYIPVKSAESDYKMFEARRSAKIMAGEKEIGIIGEFKNSVRNEFKLAPFLAGFEVDLDEVLENVNYKREISFGERKKEDLTITTTKNYAEVLAEVQAKYPEAEITPSTIYQAEGQETKNITFHIETKQ
;
A
#
# COMPACT_ATOMS: atom_id res chain seq x y z
N MET A 1 -4.83 3.77 11.50
CA MET A 1 -4.24 3.94 12.87
C MET A 1 -4.84 5.18 13.48
N LYS A 2 -5.21 5.15 14.77
CA LYS A 2 -5.80 6.30 15.48
C LYS A 2 -4.75 7.00 16.36
N ILE A 3 -4.66 8.31 16.27
CA ILE A 3 -3.69 9.15 16.98
C ILE A 3 -4.43 10.28 17.72
N SER A 4 -4.36 10.29 19.04
CA SER A 4 -4.90 11.34 19.91
C SER A 4 -4.00 12.59 19.86
N LEU A 5 -4.54 13.78 19.58
CA LEU A 5 -3.79 15.03 19.64
C LEU A 5 -3.39 15.37 21.07
N ASN A 6 -4.25 15.08 22.05
CA ASN A 6 -3.92 15.30 23.45
C ASN A 6 -2.72 14.46 23.90
N TRP A 7 -2.59 13.23 23.37
CA TRP A 7 -1.44 12.39 23.67
C TRP A 7 -0.14 12.94 23.06
N ILE A 8 -0.21 13.48 21.82
CA ILE A 8 0.93 14.19 21.20
C ILE A 8 1.30 15.44 22.02
N LYS A 9 0.33 16.22 22.50
CA LYS A 9 0.55 17.44 23.31
C LYS A 9 1.29 17.19 24.62
N GLU A 10 1.36 15.96 25.10
CA GLU A 10 2.21 15.60 26.25
C GLU A 10 3.72 15.70 25.94
N TYR A 11 4.10 15.47 24.69
CA TYR A 11 5.51 15.40 24.25
C TYR A 11 5.98 16.61 23.46
N VAL A 12 5.06 17.40 22.88
CA VAL A 12 5.40 18.56 22.07
C VAL A 12 4.44 19.71 22.28
N LYS A 13 4.99 20.94 22.35
CA LYS A 13 4.18 22.14 22.36
C LYS A 13 3.67 22.44 20.96
N ILE A 14 2.36 22.58 20.79
CA ILE A 14 1.71 22.91 19.52
C ILE A 14 1.35 24.39 19.51
N PRO A 15 2.07 25.27 18.77
CA PRO A 15 1.84 26.71 18.74
C PRO A 15 0.85 27.15 17.64
N VAL A 16 0.34 26.22 16.86
CA VAL A 16 -0.59 26.44 15.71
C VAL A 16 -1.98 25.92 16.06
N SER A 17 -2.99 26.26 15.25
CA SER A 17 -4.33 25.68 15.41
C SER A 17 -4.34 24.18 15.07
N ASP A 18 -5.35 23.46 15.59
CA ASP A 18 -5.47 22.03 15.30
C ASP A 18 -5.67 21.77 13.79
N GLU A 19 -6.39 22.64 13.07
CA GLU A 19 -6.58 22.55 11.61
C GLU A 19 -5.26 22.76 10.86
N GLU A 20 -4.45 23.73 11.27
CA GLU A 20 -3.13 23.95 10.68
C GLU A 20 -2.19 22.78 10.94
N LEU A 21 -2.22 22.23 12.16
CA LEU A 21 -1.43 21.04 12.51
C LEU A 21 -1.80 19.85 11.62
N ILE A 22 -3.10 19.57 11.46
CA ILE A 22 -3.60 18.47 10.61
C ILE A 22 -3.13 18.66 9.16
N SER A 23 -3.20 19.89 8.63
CA SER A 23 -2.71 20.21 7.29
C SER A 23 -1.19 20.00 7.16
N LEU A 24 -0.41 20.38 8.16
CA LEU A 24 1.04 20.17 8.18
C LEU A 24 1.42 18.68 8.27
N ILE A 25 0.70 17.90 9.08
CA ILE A 25 0.88 16.44 9.15
C ILE A 25 0.59 15.84 7.76
N GLY A 26 -0.54 16.21 7.13
CA GLY A 26 -0.95 15.73 5.82
C GLY A 26 0.06 16.03 4.71
N SER A 27 0.69 17.20 4.74
CA SER A 27 1.63 17.65 3.70
C SER A 27 3.09 17.20 3.93
N ARG A 28 3.49 16.85 5.17
CA ARG A 28 4.90 16.64 5.51
C ARG A 28 5.22 15.28 6.14
N LEU A 29 4.22 14.52 6.56
CA LEU A 29 4.41 13.25 7.23
C LEU A 29 3.55 12.14 6.60
N VAL A 30 2.22 12.26 6.69
CA VAL A 30 1.31 11.18 6.32
C VAL A 30 -0.10 11.69 6.06
N GLU A 31 -0.82 11.05 5.13
CA GLU A 31 -2.22 11.35 4.83
C GLU A 31 -3.12 11.13 6.05
N VAL A 32 -3.95 12.13 6.36
CA VAL A 32 -4.98 12.08 7.39
C VAL A 32 -6.30 11.76 6.69
N GLU A 33 -6.81 10.55 6.89
CA GLU A 33 -8.05 10.06 6.24
C GLU A 33 -9.31 10.62 6.90
N GLY A 34 -9.24 10.88 8.22
CA GLY A 34 -10.36 11.38 8.99
C GLY A 34 -9.94 12.02 10.31
N VAL A 35 -10.86 12.78 10.88
CA VAL A 35 -10.72 13.38 12.20
C VAL A 35 -11.97 13.09 13.00
N ILE A 36 -11.84 12.41 14.13
CA ILE A 36 -12.91 12.16 15.08
C ILE A 36 -12.88 13.26 16.11
N ASP A 37 -13.94 14.06 16.17
CA ASP A 37 -14.09 15.12 17.14
C ASP A 37 -14.74 14.60 18.43
N GLU A 38 -13.95 14.54 19.50
CA GLU A 38 -14.39 14.14 20.85
C GLU A 38 -14.47 15.35 21.82
N THR A 39 -14.36 16.59 21.32
CA THR A 39 -14.31 17.79 22.19
C THR A 39 -15.54 17.93 23.08
N HIS A 40 -16.71 17.48 22.62
CA HIS A 40 -17.99 17.57 23.32
C HIS A 40 -18.58 16.23 23.80
N LYS A 41 -17.87 15.11 23.56
CA LYS A 41 -18.35 13.75 23.85
C LYS A 41 -18.66 13.52 25.33
N TYR A 42 -17.93 14.17 26.22
CA TYR A 42 -18.02 14.02 27.67
C TYR A 42 -18.60 15.27 28.38
N ASP A 43 -19.31 16.11 27.65
CA ASP A 43 -19.95 17.27 28.24
C ASP A 43 -21.08 16.84 29.21
N ASP A 44 -21.26 17.56 30.31
CA ASP A 44 -22.23 17.28 31.37
C ASP A 44 -22.09 15.89 32.05
N ILE A 45 -20.85 15.35 32.09
CA ILE A 45 -20.50 14.14 32.81
C ILE A 45 -19.56 14.48 33.97
N TYR A 46 -19.96 14.10 35.18
CA TYR A 46 -19.32 14.53 36.41
C TYR A 46 -18.78 13.37 37.23
N ILE A 47 -17.76 13.63 38.02
CA ILE A 47 -17.30 12.73 39.08
C ILE A 47 -18.11 13.07 40.33
N VAL A 48 -18.62 12.03 40.98
CA VAL A 48 -19.53 12.15 42.14
C VAL A 48 -19.10 11.20 43.24
N GLN A 49 -19.48 11.52 44.51
CA GLN A 49 -19.29 10.62 45.61
C GLN A 49 -20.62 9.94 45.97
N VAL A 50 -20.61 8.62 46.15
CA VAL A 50 -21.79 7.87 46.64
C VAL A 50 -21.86 7.99 48.14
N GLU A 51 -22.78 8.81 48.66
CA GLU A 51 -22.91 9.07 50.09
C GLU A 51 -23.74 7.99 50.82
N LYS A 52 -24.79 7.47 50.17
CA LYS A 52 -25.67 6.46 50.76
C LYS A 52 -26.16 5.48 49.71
N VAL A 53 -26.22 4.20 50.10
CA VAL A 53 -26.74 3.10 49.27
C VAL A 53 -27.77 2.31 50.03
N GLU A 54 -29.02 2.27 49.52
CA GLU A 54 -30.12 1.47 50.06
C GLU A 54 -30.55 0.43 49.02
N LYS A 55 -30.52 -0.87 49.37
CA LYS A 55 -31.04 -1.94 48.50
C LYS A 55 -32.55 -1.83 48.33
N ILE A 56 -33.05 -1.90 47.10
CA ILE A 56 -34.47 -1.93 46.79
C ILE A 56 -34.96 -3.39 46.99
N PRO A 57 -35.91 -3.63 47.92
CA PRO A 57 -36.38 -4.98 48.21
C PRO A 57 -36.85 -5.73 46.96
N GLU A 58 -36.58 -7.03 46.91
CA GLU A 58 -36.96 -7.94 45.82
C GLU A 58 -36.35 -7.64 44.44
N THR A 59 -35.31 -6.82 44.38
CA THR A 59 -34.59 -6.45 43.13
C THR A 59 -33.09 -6.52 43.31
N HIS A 60 -32.35 -6.47 42.18
CA HIS A 60 -30.89 -6.25 42.18
C HIS A 60 -30.53 -4.78 42.29
N LEU A 61 -31.50 -3.85 42.25
CA LEU A 61 -31.30 -2.42 42.21
C LEU A 61 -30.98 -1.83 43.59
N SER A 62 -30.18 -0.73 43.57
CA SER A 62 -29.87 0.09 44.74
C SER A 62 -30.33 1.51 44.51
N LEU A 63 -30.86 2.14 45.54
CA LEU A 63 -31.17 3.55 45.59
C LEU A 63 -29.98 4.27 46.18
N CYS A 64 -29.32 5.11 45.38
CA CYS A 64 -28.11 5.82 45.75
C CYS A 64 -28.42 7.30 45.96
N GLN A 65 -27.82 7.88 47.00
CA GLN A 65 -27.74 9.34 47.17
C GLN A 65 -26.29 9.76 46.87
N ILE A 66 -26.12 10.63 45.86
CA ILE A 66 -24.81 11.03 45.39
C ILE A 66 -24.56 12.51 45.67
N ASP A 67 -23.35 12.83 46.09
CA ASP A 67 -22.84 14.19 46.16
C ASP A 67 -22.28 14.60 44.80
N VAL A 68 -22.87 15.65 44.21
CA VAL A 68 -22.47 16.22 42.90
C VAL A 68 -21.69 17.53 43.06
N GLY A 69 -21.14 17.80 44.24
CA GLY A 69 -20.45 19.06 44.57
C GLY A 69 -21.40 20.22 44.91
N GLY A 70 -22.70 19.95 45.09
CA GLY A 70 -23.73 20.94 45.41
C GLY A 70 -24.17 20.92 46.86
N ALA A 71 -25.22 21.72 47.18
CA ALA A 71 -25.79 21.73 48.54
C ALA A 71 -26.75 20.57 48.85
N GLU A 72 -27.29 19.89 47.81
CA GLU A 72 -28.26 18.84 47.92
C GLU A 72 -27.74 17.57 47.24
N LEU A 73 -28.05 16.42 47.85
CA LEU A 73 -27.75 15.10 47.25
C LEU A 73 -28.72 14.79 46.13
N VAL A 74 -28.23 14.12 45.09
CA VAL A 74 -29.03 13.69 43.94
C VAL A 74 -29.35 12.20 44.06
N GLN A 75 -30.61 11.84 43.82
CA GLN A 75 -31.05 10.45 43.88
C GLN A 75 -30.87 9.77 42.52
N VAL A 76 -30.18 8.62 42.51
CA VAL A 76 -29.96 7.77 41.33
C VAL A 76 -30.28 6.32 41.68
N VAL A 77 -30.91 5.60 40.77
CA VAL A 77 -31.12 4.14 40.88
C VAL A 77 -30.02 3.44 40.07
N CYS A 78 -29.25 2.56 40.74
CA CYS A 78 -28.14 1.84 40.16
C CYS A 78 -28.33 0.32 40.25
N GLY A 79 -28.05 -0.39 39.15
CA GLY A 79 -28.10 -1.85 39.08
C GLY A 79 -26.76 -2.53 39.29
N ALA A 80 -25.66 -1.78 39.33
CA ALA A 80 -24.31 -2.30 39.33
C ALA A 80 -24.00 -3.03 40.69
N PRO A 81 -23.31 -4.16 40.65
CA PRO A 81 -22.99 -4.94 41.85
C PRO A 81 -21.93 -4.30 42.74
N ASN A 82 -21.05 -3.46 42.17
CA ASN A 82 -19.92 -2.83 42.84
C ASN A 82 -20.24 -1.49 43.53
N VAL A 83 -21.48 -0.97 43.40
CA VAL A 83 -21.86 0.31 44.03
C VAL A 83 -21.80 0.19 45.56
N ARG A 84 -21.11 1.15 46.22
CA ARG A 84 -20.96 1.21 47.70
C ARG A 84 -20.81 2.62 48.20
N GLU A 85 -21.10 2.84 49.46
CA GLU A 85 -20.89 4.13 50.10
C GLU A 85 -19.43 4.53 50.16
N GLY A 86 -19.15 5.80 49.97
CA GLY A 86 -17.80 6.40 49.98
C GLY A 86 -17.03 6.31 48.66
N MET A 87 -17.52 5.57 47.64
CA MET A 87 -16.81 5.49 46.36
C MET A 87 -16.99 6.76 45.52
N LEU A 88 -15.95 7.10 44.77
CA LEU A 88 -16.06 8.06 43.68
C LEU A 88 -16.45 7.32 42.40
N ALA A 89 -17.48 7.81 41.72
CA ALA A 89 -18.03 7.21 40.52
C ALA A 89 -18.31 8.29 39.45
N VAL A 90 -18.57 7.85 38.24
CA VAL A 90 -18.92 8.73 37.11
C VAL A 90 -20.45 8.82 36.98
N TRP A 91 -20.99 10.03 36.94
CA TRP A 91 -22.41 10.31 36.79
C TRP A 91 -22.68 11.04 35.47
N ILE A 92 -23.55 10.44 34.65
CA ILE A 92 -24.11 11.07 33.47
C ILE A 92 -25.38 11.80 33.88
N LYS A 93 -25.36 13.14 33.78
CA LYS A 93 -26.47 14.01 34.17
C LYS A 93 -27.64 13.89 33.21
N PRO A 94 -28.91 14.05 33.67
CA PRO A 94 -30.05 14.15 32.77
C PRO A 94 -29.88 15.29 31.75
N GLY A 95 -30.06 15.00 30.46
CA GLY A 95 -29.82 15.88 29.34
C GLY A 95 -28.49 15.67 28.61
N ALA A 96 -27.54 14.95 29.25
CA ALA A 96 -26.29 14.60 28.59
C ALA A 96 -26.46 13.39 27.67
N THR A 97 -25.66 13.32 26.62
CA THR A 97 -25.57 12.15 25.73
C THR A 97 -24.67 11.08 26.34
N VAL A 98 -25.06 9.81 26.26
CA VAL A 98 -24.24 8.69 26.71
C VAL A 98 -23.08 8.51 25.74
N PRO A 99 -21.81 8.59 26.19
CA PRO A 99 -20.62 8.69 25.31
C PRO A 99 -20.50 7.62 24.23
N VAL A 100 -20.79 6.37 24.55
CA VAL A 100 -20.71 5.25 23.57
C VAL A 100 -21.63 5.46 22.38
N SER A 101 -22.73 6.22 22.54
CA SER A 101 -23.71 6.47 21.48
C SER A 101 -23.50 7.76 20.67
N VAL A 102 -22.51 8.58 21.01
CA VAL A 102 -22.33 9.93 20.41
C VAL A 102 -22.16 9.88 18.88
N HIS A 103 -21.54 8.84 18.36
CA HIS A 103 -21.32 8.67 16.93
C HIS A 103 -22.34 7.78 16.22
N GLU A 104 -23.44 7.39 16.92
CA GLU A 104 -24.54 6.67 16.31
C GLU A 104 -25.51 7.58 15.54
N ASP A 105 -26.28 7.01 14.60
CA ASP A 105 -27.30 7.77 13.83
C ASP A 105 -28.35 8.43 14.74
N ALA A 106 -28.59 7.89 15.93
CA ALA A 106 -29.52 8.40 16.94
C ALA A 106 -28.86 8.35 18.33
N PRO A 107 -28.07 9.36 18.71
CA PRO A 107 -27.40 9.39 20.01
C PRO A 107 -28.39 9.29 21.19
N PHE A 108 -28.03 8.51 22.20
CA PHE A 108 -28.89 8.30 23.36
C PHE A 108 -28.69 9.42 24.39
N VAL A 109 -29.69 10.31 24.49
CA VAL A 109 -29.73 11.38 25.50
C VAL A 109 -30.41 10.84 26.76
N LEU A 110 -29.69 10.92 27.88
CA LEU A 110 -30.18 10.42 29.15
C LEU A 110 -31.24 11.38 29.75
N GLY A 111 -32.35 10.80 30.25
CA GLY A 111 -33.42 11.54 30.91
C GLY A 111 -33.63 11.12 32.35
N THR A 112 -34.38 11.89 33.12
CA THR A 112 -34.92 11.46 34.42
C THR A 112 -35.96 10.36 34.20
N ARG A 113 -35.85 9.22 34.91
CA ARG A 113 -36.75 8.07 34.78
C ARG A 113 -37.31 7.67 36.13
N LYS A 114 -38.58 7.22 36.13
CA LYS A 114 -39.20 6.56 37.30
C LYS A 114 -39.01 5.05 37.16
N MET A 115 -38.22 4.47 38.06
CA MET A 115 -37.97 3.05 38.12
C MET A 115 -39.00 2.39 39.05
N LEU A 116 -39.52 1.22 38.66
CA LEU A 116 -40.55 0.46 39.39
C LEU A 116 -41.77 1.33 39.72
N GLY A 117 -42.06 2.39 38.95
CA GLY A 117 -43.20 3.31 39.16
C GLY A 117 -43.09 4.22 40.41
N LYS A 118 -42.04 4.06 41.24
CA LYS A 118 -41.94 4.71 42.57
C LYS A 118 -40.63 5.49 42.73
N TYR A 119 -39.50 4.91 42.29
CA TYR A 119 -38.15 5.51 42.53
C TYR A 119 -37.72 6.39 41.35
N GLU A 120 -37.44 7.64 41.59
CA GLU A 120 -36.93 8.56 40.56
C GLU A 120 -35.42 8.41 40.45
N SER A 121 -34.90 8.19 39.21
CA SER A 121 -33.47 8.22 38.90
C SER A 121 -33.16 9.46 38.12
N ASN A 122 -32.34 10.33 38.70
CA ASN A 122 -31.85 11.56 38.06
C ASN A 122 -30.49 11.31 37.43
N GLY A 123 -30.51 10.76 36.21
CA GLY A 123 -29.28 10.37 35.51
C GLY A 123 -28.87 8.91 35.80
N MET A 124 -27.62 8.59 35.57
CA MET A 124 -27.07 7.26 35.64
C MET A 124 -25.62 7.28 36.17
N LEU A 125 -25.27 6.36 37.06
CA LEU A 125 -23.88 6.03 37.34
C LEU A 125 -23.39 5.11 36.23
N ALA A 126 -22.33 5.53 35.54
CA ALA A 126 -21.91 4.92 34.29
C ALA A 126 -20.82 3.87 34.48
N GLY A 127 -20.87 2.81 33.68
CA GLY A 127 -19.78 1.86 33.49
C GLY A 127 -18.74 2.36 32.50
N ALA A 128 -17.61 1.67 32.41
CA ALA A 128 -16.56 2.02 31.45
C ALA A 128 -17.03 1.81 29.99
N ASP A 129 -17.88 0.84 29.74
CA ASP A 129 -18.53 0.54 28.47
C ASP A 129 -19.46 1.68 28.02
N GLU A 130 -20.25 2.25 28.94
CA GLU A 130 -21.15 3.37 28.65
C GLU A 130 -20.37 4.68 28.40
N LEU A 131 -19.17 4.79 28.99
CA LEU A 131 -18.24 5.89 28.76
C LEU A 131 -17.39 5.74 27.49
N ASP A 132 -17.56 4.66 26.74
CA ASP A 132 -16.77 4.29 25.56
C ASP A 132 -15.27 4.07 25.88
N PHE A 133 -14.97 3.58 27.09
CA PHE A 133 -13.62 3.19 27.49
C PHE A 133 -13.39 1.66 27.38
N GLY A 134 -14.31 0.94 26.75
CA GLY A 134 -14.26 -0.51 26.60
C GLY A 134 -14.59 -1.27 27.91
N GLY A 135 -14.37 -2.58 27.88
CA GLY A 135 -14.66 -3.46 29.00
C GLY A 135 -16.03 -4.14 28.90
N GLU A 136 -16.28 -5.09 29.83
CA GLU A 136 -17.57 -5.75 29.98
C GLU A 136 -18.49 -4.90 30.86
N HIS A 137 -19.82 -5.05 30.68
CA HIS A 137 -20.82 -4.41 31.52
C HIS A 137 -20.89 -5.09 32.93
N SER A 138 -19.76 -5.02 33.66
CA SER A 138 -19.61 -5.71 34.96
C SER A 138 -19.90 -4.84 36.17
N GLY A 139 -19.96 -3.50 36.00
CA GLY A 139 -20.18 -2.52 37.05
C GLY A 139 -19.96 -1.08 36.63
N ILE A 140 -20.13 -0.16 37.59
CA ILE A 140 -19.86 1.26 37.35
C ILE A 140 -18.36 1.57 37.43
N ALA A 141 -17.91 2.58 36.63
CA ALA A 141 -16.54 3.08 36.64
C ALA A 141 -16.23 3.74 37.99
N GLU A 142 -15.17 3.30 38.63
CA GLU A 142 -14.70 3.82 39.91
C GLU A 142 -13.49 4.76 39.67
N ILE A 143 -13.46 5.88 40.39
CA ILE A 143 -12.35 6.82 40.37
C ILE A 143 -11.51 6.63 41.64
N GLU A 144 -10.18 6.61 41.50
CA GLU A 144 -9.28 6.49 42.63
C GLU A 144 -9.43 7.62 43.63
N PRO A 145 -9.57 7.32 44.93
CA PRO A 145 -9.71 8.35 45.98
C PRO A 145 -8.58 9.37 45.95
N GLY A 146 -8.93 10.64 45.92
CA GLY A 146 -7.96 11.75 45.88
C GLY A 146 -7.61 12.24 44.48
N THR A 147 -8.01 11.54 43.43
CA THR A 147 -7.81 12.00 42.02
C THR A 147 -8.72 13.19 41.67
N ALA A 148 -9.92 13.23 42.19
CA ALA A 148 -10.92 14.26 41.89
C ALA A 148 -11.82 14.56 43.12
N LYS A 149 -12.61 15.62 43.01
CA LYS A 149 -13.64 15.99 43.99
C LYS A 149 -15.04 15.79 43.39
N PRO A 150 -16.04 15.54 44.23
CA PRO A 150 -17.43 15.56 43.76
C PRO A 150 -17.77 16.88 43.06
N GLY A 151 -18.38 16.80 41.87
CA GLY A 151 -18.72 17.93 41.01
C GLY A 151 -17.68 18.29 39.97
N ASP A 152 -16.50 17.69 39.98
CA ASP A 152 -15.51 17.88 38.92
C ASP A 152 -15.99 17.26 37.60
N LEU A 153 -15.74 17.92 36.49
CA LEU A 153 -16.03 17.38 35.16
C LEU A 153 -15.06 16.25 34.80
N LEU A 154 -15.59 15.12 34.36
CA LEU A 154 -14.78 13.97 33.93
C LEU A 154 -13.79 14.38 32.82
N ALA A 155 -14.27 15.20 31.88
CA ALA A 155 -13.47 15.69 30.74
C ALA A 155 -12.25 16.51 31.18
N ASP A 156 -12.36 17.28 32.27
CA ASP A 156 -11.27 18.12 32.75
C ASP A 156 -10.24 17.31 33.54
N VAL A 157 -10.71 16.36 34.38
CA VAL A 157 -9.84 15.51 35.21
C VAL A 157 -8.97 14.60 34.36
N PHE A 158 -9.51 14.02 33.30
CA PHE A 158 -8.83 13.05 32.44
C PHE A 158 -8.42 13.62 31.08
N ASN A 159 -8.54 14.93 30.84
CA ASN A 159 -8.17 15.60 29.58
C ASN A 159 -8.84 14.94 28.35
N LEU A 160 -10.17 14.75 28.38
CA LEU A 160 -10.88 13.97 27.39
C LEU A 160 -11.30 14.77 26.15
N ARG A 161 -11.30 16.12 26.20
CA ARG A 161 -11.61 16.96 25.03
C ARG A 161 -10.50 16.86 24.01
N ASP A 162 -10.72 16.12 22.96
CA ASP A 162 -9.66 15.66 22.04
C ASP A 162 -10.11 15.65 20.59
N LEU A 163 -9.13 15.68 19.68
CA LEU A 163 -9.28 15.28 18.28
C LEU A 163 -8.46 14.03 18.06
N VAL A 164 -9.08 12.99 17.52
CA VAL A 164 -8.39 11.73 17.18
C VAL A 164 -8.25 11.64 15.67
N LEU A 165 -7.01 11.60 15.19
CA LEU A 165 -6.69 11.51 13.77
C LEU A 165 -6.74 10.06 13.31
N GLU A 166 -7.40 9.81 12.19
CA GLU A 166 -7.32 8.54 11.45
C GLU A 166 -6.24 8.65 10.37
N ILE A 167 -5.17 7.89 10.52
CA ILE A 167 -3.95 7.98 9.71
C ILE A 167 -3.87 6.81 8.74
N GLU A 168 -3.60 7.11 7.44
CA GLU A 168 -3.26 6.12 6.42
C GLU A 168 -1.84 5.59 6.65
N ASN A 169 -1.72 4.36 7.11
CA ASN A 169 -0.44 3.82 7.55
C ASN A 169 0.43 3.22 6.43
N LYS A 170 -0.06 3.14 5.18
CA LYS A 170 0.71 2.62 4.03
C LYS A 170 1.88 3.53 3.68
N SER A 171 1.70 4.84 3.83
CA SER A 171 2.74 5.85 3.57
C SER A 171 3.91 5.77 4.57
N LEU A 172 3.66 5.24 5.79
CA LEU A 172 4.66 5.11 6.87
C LEU A 172 5.34 3.74 6.92
N THR A 173 5.27 2.94 5.85
CA THR A 173 5.80 1.56 5.82
C THR A 173 7.29 1.47 6.16
N HIS A 174 8.08 2.49 5.84
CA HIS A 174 9.51 2.60 6.14
C HIS A 174 9.81 3.22 7.51
N ARG A 175 8.79 3.70 8.24
CA ARG A 175 8.90 4.42 9.50
C ARG A 175 8.22 3.66 10.65
N PRO A 176 8.79 2.53 11.10
CA PRO A 176 8.22 1.75 12.21
C PRO A 176 8.07 2.54 13.51
N ASP A 177 8.93 3.54 13.75
CA ASP A 177 8.86 4.45 14.88
C ASP A 177 7.57 5.28 14.92
N CYS A 178 7.04 5.69 13.77
CA CYS A 178 5.80 6.46 13.65
C CYS A 178 4.53 5.63 13.90
N PHE A 179 4.65 4.31 14.08
CA PHE A 179 3.56 3.46 14.58
C PHE A 179 3.39 3.53 16.11
N GLY A 180 4.17 4.41 16.78
CA GLY A 180 4.03 4.79 18.18
C GLY A 180 3.88 6.29 18.34
N ILE A 181 3.18 6.69 19.42
CA ILE A 181 2.93 8.12 19.74
C ILE A 181 4.23 8.91 19.89
N ILE A 182 5.27 8.31 20.52
CA ILE A 182 6.57 8.95 20.72
C ILE A 182 7.23 9.32 19.39
N GLY A 183 7.31 8.36 18.44
CA GLY A 183 7.87 8.60 17.11
C GLY A 183 7.06 9.63 16.34
N PHE A 184 5.74 9.52 16.37
CA PHE A 184 4.84 10.48 15.72
C PHE A 184 4.97 11.89 16.33
N SER A 185 5.04 12.02 17.65
CA SER A 185 5.21 13.30 18.34
C SER A 185 6.57 13.95 18.04
N ARG A 186 7.63 13.13 17.87
CA ARG A 186 8.96 13.62 17.47
C ARG A 186 8.91 14.22 16.06
N GLU A 187 8.19 13.59 15.14
CA GLU A 187 7.97 14.12 13.80
C GLU A 187 7.17 15.43 13.82
N VAL A 188 6.10 15.49 14.61
CA VAL A 188 5.32 16.73 14.80
C VAL A 188 6.22 17.84 15.37
N ALA A 189 7.08 17.54 16.33
CA ALA A 189 8.04 18.50 16.85
C ALA A 189 9.01 19.00 15.77
N GLY A 190 9.52 18.10 14.93
CA GLY A 190 10.37 18.42 13.77
C GLY A 190 9.69 19.34 12.79
N ILE A 191 8.46 19.00 12.37
CA ILE A 191 7.64 19.78 11.44
C ILE A 191 7.36 21.20 11.96
N LEU A 192 7.07 21.32 13.25
CA LEU A 192 6.77 22.61 13.91
C LEU A 192 8.04 23.38 14.34
N GLY A 193 9.23 22.79 14.18
CA GLY A 193 10.48 23.38 14.70
C GLY A 193 10.50 23.55 16.23
N GLN A 194 9.67 22.77 16.95
CA GLN A 194 9.57 22.77 18.41
C GLN A 194 10.48 21.73 19.05
N LYS A 195 10.78 21.92 20.34
CA LYS A 195 11.51 20.94 21.13
C LYS A 195 10.61 19.73 21.40
N PHE A 196 11.11 18.53 21.13
CA PHE A 196 10.51 17.28 21.57
C PHE A 196 10.90 17.02 23.04
N ASN A 197 9.89 16.74 23.89
CA ASN A 197 10.12 16.39 25.30
C ASN A 197 10.21 14.87 25.38
N GLU A 198 11.44 14.37 25.31
CA GLU A 198 11.71 12.94 25.24
C GLU A 198 11.47 12.26 26.60
N PRO A 199 10.72 11.14 26.66
CA PRO A 199 10.52 10.39 27.89
C PRO A 199 11.83 9.84 28.44
N GLU A 200 12.06 9.99 29.76
CA GLU A 200 13.30 9.58 30.41
C GLU A 200 13.60 8.09 30.27
N PHE A 201 12.55 7.23 30.26
CA PHE A 201 12.71 5.79 30.16
C PHE A 201 13.43 5.31 28.90
N LEU A 202 13.38 6.09 27.80
CA LEU A 202 14.09 5.74 26.57
C LEU A 202 15.62 5.73 26.70
N TYR A 203 16.16 6.37 27.73
CA TYR A 203 17.60 6.52 27.94
C TYR A 203 18.11 5.97 29.30
N HIS A 204 17.22 5.65 30.22
CA HIS A 204 17.60 5.27 31.56
C HIS A 204 17.27 3.81 31.89
N GLU A 205 18.29 3.04 32.20
CA GLU A 205 18.19 1.64 32.66
C GLU A 205 17.77 1.54 34.15
N MET A 206 17.20 2.59 34.75
CA MET A 206 17.10 2.79 36.21
C MET A 206 16.10 1.90 36.96
N VAL A 207 15.42 0.98 36.29
CA VAL A 207 14.36 0.17 36.92
C VAL A 207 14.87 -1.11 37.56
N PHE A 208 16.04 -1.58 37.13
CA PHE A 208 16.58 -2.83 37.62
C PHE A 208 17.53 -2.58 38.81
N PRO A 209 17.51 -3.45 39.84
CA PRO A 209 18.35 -3.25 41.03
C PRO A 209 19.84 -3.15 40.69
N GLU A 210 20.50 -2.08 41.14
CA GLU A 210 21.94 -1.90 40.93
C GLU A 210 22.76 -3.06 41.53
N GLY A 211 23.73 -3.56 40.77
CA GLY A 211 24.65 -4.63 41.23
C GLY A 211 24.12 -6.06 41.04
N GLU A 212 22.87 -6.26 40.62
CA GLU A 212 22.33 -7.58 40.32
C GLU A 212 22.49 -8.00 38.85
N LEU A 213 22.74 -7.06 37.96
CA LEU A 213 22.91 -7.34 36.54
C LEU A 213 24.35 -7.65 36.16
N VAL A 214 24.52 -8.67 35.32
CA VAL A 214 25.78 -9.02 34.66
C VAL A 214 25.68 -8.64 33.19
N ARG A 215 26.68 -7.91 32.69
CA ARG A 215 26.78 -7.50 31.27
C ARG A 215 27.83 -8.36 30.58
N GLY A 216 27.37 -9.17 29.63
CA GLY A 216 28.22 -9.92 28.70
C GLY A 216 28.43 -9.13 27.40
N LYS A 217 29.05 -9.76 26.41
CA LYS A 217 29.29 -9.16 25.10
C LYS A 217 27.96 -8.91 24.35
N ASP A 218 27.09 -9.92 24.30
CA ASP A 218 25.86 -9.91 23.55
C ASP A 218 24.64 -10.24 24.43
N CYS A 219 24.74 -9.97 25.74
CA CYS A 219 23.66 -10.22 26.69
C CYS A 219 23.79 -9.42 27.99
N ILE A 220 22.64 -9.21 28.64
CA ILE A 220 22.51 -8.71 30.01
C ILE A 220 21.62 -9.70 30.77
N TYR A 221 21.98 -10.05 32.02
CA TYR A 221 21.17 -10.98 32.81
C TYR A 221 21.31 -10.74 34.32
N SER A 222 20.31 -11.13 35.09
CA SER A 222 20.35 -11.12 36.55
C SER A 222 21.16 -12.30 37.09
N LYS A 223 22.05 -12.05 38.08
CA LYS A 223 22.92 -13.08 38.68
C LYS A 223 22.20 -14.32 39.17
N ASN A 224 20.99 -14.15 39.67
CA ASN A 224 20.17 -15.20 40.29
C ASN A 224 18.99 -15.63 39.43
N SER A 225 19.00 -15.30 38.13
CA SER A 225 17.91 -15.64 37.25
C SER A 225 18.16 -16.97 36.51
N ASP A 226 17.19 -17.87 36.56
CA ASP A 226 17.19 -19.15 35.88
C ASP A 226 16.61 -19.06 34.44
N ILE A 227 16.50 -17.84 33.88
CA ILE A 227 16.01 -17.63 32.51
C ILE A 227 17.16 -17.85 31.53
N GLN A 228 16.97 -18.79 30.62
CA GLN A 228 17.89 -19.09 29.53
C GLN A 228 17.23 -18.72 28.18
N VAL A 229 17.96 -17.98 27.35
CA VAL A 229 17.52 -17.60 26.01
C VAL A 229 18.54 -18.09 24.99
N GLN A 230 18.05 -18.84 24.00
CA GLN A 230 18.82 -19.26 22.84
C GLN A 230 18.15 -18.72 21.57
N ILE A 231 18.88 -17.96 20.78
CA ILE A 231 18.48 -17.48 19.46
C ILE A 231 19.23 -18.33 18.45
N SER A 232 18.50 -19.11 17.63
CA SER A 232 19.10 -20.04 16.66
C SER A 232 19.82 -19.31 15.53
N ASP A 233 19.31 -18.15 15.13
CA ASP A 233 19.87 -17.29 14.09
C ASP A 233 19.55 -15.82 14.41
N SER A 234 20.59 -14.99 14.53
CA SER A 234 20.45 -13.56 14.83
C SER A 234 19.75 -12.76 13.73
N SER A 235 19.70 -13.28 12.49
CA SER A 235 18.93 -12.67 11.40
C SER A 235 17.43 -12.84 11.54
N LEU A 236 16.97 -13.86 12.29
CA LEU A 236 15.56 -14.07 12.61
C LEU A 236 15.09 -13.23 13.78
N CYS A 237 15.98 -13.08 14.77
CA CYS A 237 15.72 -12.33 15.99
C CYS A 237 17.01 -11.63 16.46
N PRO A 238 17.23 -10.35 16.10
CA PRO A 238 18.43 -9.64 16.48
C PRO A 238 18.51 -9.32 17.99
N ARG A 239 17.37 -9.22 18.69
CA ARG A 239 17.28 -9.02 20.12
C ARG A 239 16.04 -9.65 20.73
N TYR A 240 16.21 -10.29 21.88
CA TYR A 240 15.15 -10.91 22.65
C TYR A 240 15.36 -10.66 24.14
N SER A 241 14.46 -9.90 24.74
CA SER A 241 14.56 -9.43 26.13
C SER A 241 13.39 -9.99 26.94
N LEU A 242 13.67 -10.56 28.11
CA LEU A 242 12.70 -11.13 29.04
C LEU A 242 12.87 -10.56 30.45
N ALA A 243 11.76 -10.28 31.11
CA ALA A 243 11.73 -9.94 32.53
C ALA A 243 10.70 -10.80 33.27
N LEU A 244 11.07 -11.36 34.38
CA LEU A 244 10.20 -12.17 35.26
C LEU A 244 9.71 -11.31 36.40
N LEU A 245 8.41 -11.22 36.56
CA LEU A 245 7.73 -10.48 37.62
C LEU A 245 6.80 -11.39 38.41
N LYS A 246 6.71 -11.15 39.71
CA LYS A 246 5.61 -11.65 40.53
C LYS A 246 4.58 -10.55 40.71
N VAL A 247 3.35 -10.79 40.29
CA VAL A 247 2.21 -9.89 40.43
C VAL A 247 1.31 -10.37 41.57
N ASN A 248 0.69 -9.45 42.30
CA ASN A 248 -0.15 -9.82 43.46
C ASN A 248 -1.54 -10.31 42.98
N ASP A 249 -2.07 -9.64 41.97
CA ASP A 249 -3.34 -10.00 41.28
C ASP A 249 -3.32 -9.39 39.88
N VAL A 250 -3.68 -10.19 38.87
CA VAL A 250 -3.74 -9.73 37.47
C VAL A 250 -5.05 -8.96 37.23
N THR A 251 -6.08 -9.20 38.06
CA THR A 251 -7.44 -8.67 37.86
C THR A 251 -7.80 -7.50 38.77
N ASP A 252 -7.21 -7.38 39.96
CA ASP A 252 -7.65 -6.44 41.02
C ASP A 252 -7.21 -4.98 40.77
N GLU A 253 -6.30 -4.76 39.84
CA GLU A 253 -5.71 -3.43 39.58
C GLU A 253 -6.43 -2.61 38.50
N ASN A 254 -7.44 -3.17 37.82
CA ASN A 254 -8.37 -2.43 36.93
C ASN A 254 -9.60 -1.87 37.67
N LYS A 255 -9.56 -1.87 39.00
CA LYS A 255 -10.64 -1.35 39.83
C LYS A 255 -10.96 0.12 39.55
N TYR A 256 -9.94 0.93 39.32
CA TYR A 256 -10.06 2.35 39.06
C TYR A 256 -9.84 2.68 37.59
N LEU A 257 -10.66 3.61 37.07
CA LEU A 257 -10.46 4.16 35.74
C LEU A 257 -9.05 4.76 35.63
N SER A 258 -8.25 4.28 34.70
CA SER A 258 -6.85 4.66 34.54
C SER A 258 -6.59 5.38 33.20
N LYS A 259 -5.51 6.15 33.17
CA LYS A 259 -5.03 6.77 31.91
C LYS A 259 -4.77 5.70 30.82
N VAL A 260 -4.22 4.55 31.20
CA VAL A 260 -3.93 3.44 30.28
C VAL A 260 -5.20 2.98 29.58
N GLN A 261 -6.28 2.72 30.32
CA GLN A 261 -7.57 2.30 29.76
C GLN A 261 -8.15 3.35 28.79
N ILE A 262 -8.12 4.62 29.19
CA ILE A 262 -8.61 5.72 28.35
C ILE A 262 -7.82 5.82 27.04
N MET A 263 -6.49 5.73 27.08
CA MET A 263 -5.64 5.83 25.89
C MET A 263 -5.80 4.63 24.96
N LEU A 264 -5.97 3.41 25.51
CA LEU A 264 -6.29 2.22 24.74
C LEU A 264 -7.64 2.39 24.01
N ALA A 265 -8.67 2.84 24.71
CA ALA A 265 -9.98 3.06 24.12
C ALA A 265 -9.95 4.10 22.98
N LYS A 266 -9.26 5.23 23.17
CA LYS A 266 -9.06 6.26 22.11
C LYS A 266 -8.33 5.70 20.88
N ALA A 267 -7.45 4.74 21.07
CA ALA A 267 -6.78 4.03 19.98
C ALA A 267 -7.64 2.91 19.36
N GLY A 268 -8.83 2.64 19.92
CA GLY A 268 -9.76 1.58 19.46
C GLY A 268 -9.39 0.18 19.96
N MET A 269 -8.65 0.07 21.07
CA MET A 269 -8.29 -1.20 21.71
C MET A 269 -9.12 -1.44 22.96
N THR A 270 -9.58 -2.70 23.13
CA THR A 270 -10.31 -3.14 24.31
C THR A 270 -9.35 -3.48 25.43
N THR A 271 -9.68 -3.10 26.66
CA THR A 271 -8.96 -3.49 27.87
C THR A 271 -9.25 -4.94 28.25
N ILE A 272 -8.24 -5.66 28.75
CA ILE A 272 -8.35 -7.10 29.09
C ILE A 272 -7.94 -7.34 30.55
N SER A 273 -6.67 -7.02 30.86
CA SER A 273 -6.11 -7.10 32.21
C SER A 273 -4.95 -6.11 32.32
N ARG A 274 -4.61 -5.68 33.53
CA ARG A 274 -3.55 -4.68 33.71
C ARG A 274 -2.25 -5.03 33.00
N VAL A 275 -1.81 -6.28 33.07
CA VAL A 275 -0.55 -6.70 32.44
C VAL A 275 -0.65 -6.56 30.91
N VAL A 276 -1.75 -7.07 30.31
CA VAL A 276 -1.99 -6.98 28.86
C VAL A 276 -2.19 -5.52 28.43
N ASP A 277 -2.94 -4.76 29.22
CA ASP A 277 -3.23 -3.35 28.93
C ASP A 277 -1.95 -2.50 28.94
N VAL A 278 -1.04 -2.73 29.89
CA VAL A 278 0.28 -2.07 29.91
C VAL A 278 1.11 -2.47 28.68
N THR A 279 1.13 -3.75 28.27
CA THR A 279 1.85 -4.17 27.07
C THR A 279 1.30 -3.50 25.81
N ASN A 280 -0.03 -3.42 25.67
CA ASN A 280 -0.71 -2.75 24.57
C ASN A 280 -0.49 -1.22 24.60
N TYR A 281 -0.59 -0.60 25.76
CA TYR A 281 -0.33 0.83 25.93
C TYR A 281 1.09 1.21 25.51
N LEU A 282 2.11 0.45 25.95
CA LEU A 282 3.50 0.70 25.59
C LEU A 282 3.76 0.42 24.11
N MET A 283 3.10 -0.56 23.51
CA MET A 283 3.16 -0.79 22.07
C MET A 283 2.61 0.43 21.29
N LEU A 284 1.47 0.98 21.71
CA LEU A 284 0.91 2.20 21.09
C LEU A 284 1.77 3.42 21.36
N LEU A 285 2.36 3.52 22.56
CA LEU A 285 3.20 4.64 22.93
C LEU A 285 4.52 4.67 22.17
N THR A 286 5.21 3.52 22.07
CA THR A 286 6.59 3.42 21.60
C THR A 286 6.75 2.85 20.18
N GLY A 287 5.73 2.17 19.67
CA GLY A 287 5.83 1.36 18.44
C GLY A 287 6.47 -0.02 18.65
N GLN A 288 6.92 -0.35 19.86
CA GLN A 288 7.54 -1.63 20.22
C GLN A 288 6.51 -2.58 20.81
N PRO A 289 6.12 -3.67 20.13
CA PRO A 289 5.22 -4.65 20.72
C PRO A 289 5.88 -5.42 21.85
N LEU A 290 5.09 -5.74 22.88
CA LEU A 290 5.44 -6.62 23.98
C LEU A 290 4.47 -7.80 24.03
N HIS A 291 4.90 -8.87 24.70
CA HIS A 291 4.05 -10.00 25.02
C HIS A 291 4.27 -10.45 26.48
N ALA A 292 3.28 -11.11 27.04
CA ALA A 292 3.33 -11.59 28.42
C ALA A 292 2.86 -13.04 28.47
N PHE A 293 3.70 -13.92 29.00
CA PHE A 293 3.39 -15.33 29.26
C PHE A 293 3.08 -15.56 30.73
N ASP A 294 2.17 -16.46 31.03
CA ASP A 294 2.09 -17.07 32.36
C ASP A 294 3.32 -17.95 32.57
N TYR A 295 4.17 -17.55 33.52
CA TYR A 295 5.46 -18.22 33.75
C TYR A 295 5.29 -19.65 34.25
N ASP A 296 4.30 -19.91 35.09
CA ASP A 296 4.07 -21.23 35.68
C ASP A 296 3.57 -22.21 34.58
N LYS A 297 2.65 -21.78 33.73
CA LYS A 297 2.22 -22.54 32.54
C LYS A 297 3.38 -22.72 31.54
N PHE A 298 4.21 -21.69 31.35
CA PHE A 298 5.39 -21.78 30.48
C PHE A 298 6.37 -22.88 30.92
N LEU A 299 6.59 -23.02 32.22
CA LEU A 299 7.42 -24.10 32.78
C LEU A 299 6.75 -25.47 32.63
N GLU A 300 5.42 -25.56 32.88
CA GLU A 300 4.65 -26.78 32.74
C GLU A 300 4.68 -27.31 31.31
N VAL A 301 4.42 -26.46 30.33
CA VAL A 301 4.51 -26.80 28.88
C VAL A 301 5.89 -27.30 28.52
N GLY A 302 6.94 -26.66 28.99
CA GLY A 302 8.33 -27.07 28.73
C GLY A 302 8.80 -28.28 29.51
N GLY A 303 8.07 -28.72 30.55
CA GLY A 303 8.48 -29.79 31.47
C GLY A 303 9.82 -29.50 32.15
N SER A 304 10.08 -28.23 32.52
CA SER A 304 11.36 -27.76 33.03
C SER A 304 11.18 -26.89 34.30
N GLU A 305 12.08 -26.98 35.24
CA GLU A 305 12.11 -26.13 36.45
C GLU A 305 12.63 -24.70 36.15
N THR A 306 13.22 -24.47 34.95
CA THR A 306 13.79 -23.18 34.56
C THR A 306 13.23 -22.78 33.18
N ALA A 307 13.08 -21.48 32.94
CA ALA A 307 12.60 -20.98 31.63
C ALA A 307 13.69 -21.14 30.56
N LYS A 308 13.55 -22.14 29.69
CA LYS A 308 14.42 -22.36 28.52
C LYS A 308 13.69 -21.90 27.26
N VAL A 309 13.94 -20.66 26.87
CA VAL A 309 13.35 -20.06 25.68
C VAL A 309 14.26 -20.29 24.48
N THR A 310 13.71 -20.84 23.41
CA THR A 310 14.41 -20.92 22.12
C THR A 310 13.61 -20.20 21.04
N VAL A 311 14.26 -19.27 20.33
CA VAL A 311 13.71 -18.60 19.16
C VAL A 311 14.29 -19.29 17.91
N ARG A 312 13.44 -19.93 17.11
CA ARG A 312 13.84 -20.72 15.94
C ARG A 312 12.77 -20.73 14.86
N LEU A 313 13.14 -21.21 13.68
CA LEU A 313 12.14 -21.55 12.65
C LEU A 313 11.31 -22.77 13.05
N ALA A 314 10.09 -22.82 12.52
CA ALA A 314 9.20 -23.96 12.69
C ALA A 314 9.74 -25.21 12.02
N LYS A 315 9.47 -26.37 12.64
CA LYS A 315 9.72 -27.70 12.06
C LYS A 315 8.47 -28.16 11.30
N GLU A 316 8.65 -29.04 10.33
CA GLU A 316 7.54 -29.60 9.56
C GLU A 316 6.52 -30.31 10.47
N GLY A 317 5.24 -30.00 10.29
CA GLY A 317 4.14 -30.60 11.05
C GLY A 317 3.90 -30.04 12.45
N GLU A 318 4.64 -29.02 12.89
CA GLU A 318 4.36 -28.35 14.16
C GLU A 318 3.03 -27.60 14.07
N LYS A 319 2.24 -27.67 15.15
CA LYS A 319 0.95 -26.98 15.30
C LYS A 319 0.93 -26.20 16.59
N LEU A 320 0.19 -25.08 16.56
CA LEU A 320 -0.01 -24.24 17.73
C LEU A 320 -1.46 -23.75 17.77
N GLU A 321 -2.12 -23.87 18.92
CA GLU A 321 -3.37 -23.21 19.21
C GLU A 321 -3.07 -21.78 19.68
N LEU A 322 -3.64 -20.79 18.99
CA LEU A 322 -3.43 -19.38 19.25
C LEU A 322 -4.41 -18.85 20.28
N LEU A 323 -4.17 -17.62 20.79
CA LEU A 323 -5.02 -16.96 21.79
C LEU A 323 -6.49 -16.78 21.34
N ASP A 324 -6.74 -16.65 20.04
CA ASP A 324 -8.09 -16.57 19.47
C ASP A 324 -8.79 -17.94 19.32
N GLY A 325 -8.10 -19.04 19.68
CA GLY A 325 -8.57 -20.41 19.59
C GLY A 325 -8.37 -21.06 18.21
N GLU A 326 -7.76 -20.37 17.25
CA GLU A 326 -7.41 -20.96 15.97
C GLU A 326 -6.19 -21.87 16.10
N VAL A 327 -6.24 -23.06 15.49
CA VAL A 327 -5.12 -23.99 15.44
C VAL A 327 -4.41 -23.86 14.10
N VAL A 328 -3.20 -23.29 14.11
CA VAL A 328 -2.40 -23.12 12.91
C VAL A 328 -1.41 -24.26 12.70
N GLU A 329 -1.25 -24.70 11.47
CA GLU A 329 -0.15 -25.57 11.06
C GLU A 329 1.01 -24.70 10.58
N CYS A 330 2.11 -24.73 11.34
CA CYS A 330 3.25 -23.83 11.10
C CYS A 330 3.94 -24.16 9.77
N ILE A 331 4.34 -23.10 9.05
CA ILE A 331 5.14 -23.24 7.82
C ILE A 331 6.64 -23.07 8.15
N PRO A 332 7.56 -23.63 7.33
CA PRO A 332 9.00 -23.60 7.61
C PRO A 332 9.63 -22.21 7.75
N SER A 333 8.95 -21.16 7.31
CA SER A 333 9.39 -19.76 7.47
C SER A 333 8.89 -19.09 8.73
N ASP A 334 7.99 -19.71 9.48
CA ASP A 334 7.48 -19.14 10.74
C ASP A 334 8.58 -19.16 11.81
N ILE A 335 8.67 -18.04 12.53
CA ILE A 335 9.52 -17.95 13.72
C ILE A 335 8.67 -18.38 14.91
N LEU A 336 9.14 -19.35 15.66
CA LEU A 336 8.50 -19.82 16.89
C LEU A 336 9.29 -19.40 18.12
N ILE A 337 8.53 -19.02 19.15
CA ILE A 337 9.02 -18.97 20.52
C ILE A 337 8.64 -20.27 21.19
N THR A 338 9.62 -20.93 21.84
CA THR A 338 9.40 -22.25 22.43
C THR A 338 9.81 -22.29 23.89
N SER A 339 9.08 -23.08 24.69
CA SER A 339 9.49 -23.49 26.02
C SER A 339 10.11 -24.87 25.93
N ASN A 340 11.42 -24.99 26.22
CA ASN A 340 12.17 -26.24 26.10
C ASN A 340 11.86 -27.02 24.78
N ASP A 341 11.88 -26.30 23.63
CA ASP A 341 11.60 -26.74 22.27
C ASP A 341 10.11 -26.97 21.91
N ILE A 342 9.16 -26.81 22.84
CA ILE A 342 7.71 -26.89 22.60
C ILE A 342 7.18 -25.50 22.22
N PRO A 343 6.45 -25.35 21.10
CA PRO A 343 5.92 -24.05 20.66
C PRO A 343 4.96 -23.42 21.68
N VAL A 344 5.16 -22.13 21.95
CA VAL A 344 4.32 -21.33 22.85
C VAL A 344 3.83 -20.02 22.21
N ALA A 345 4.45 -19.57 21.10
CA ALA A 345 3.96 -18.43 20.34
C ALA A 345 4.46 -18.46 18.88
N LEU A 346 3.67 -17.91 17.98
CA LEU A 346 4.15 -17.38 16.70
C LEU A 346 4.79 -16.01 16.98
N ALA A 347 6.12 -15.95 16.87
CA ALA A 347 6.89 -14.77 17.22
C ALA A 347 6.36 -13.50 16.54
N GLY A 348 6.10 -12.46 17.31
CA GLY A 348 5.62 -11.17 16.80
C GLY A 348 4.25 -11.17 16.11
N ALA A 349 3.57 -12.31 16.04
CA ALA A 349 2.26 -12.45 15.42
C ALA A 349 1.15 -12.64 16.46
N MET A 350 1.20 -13.75 17.22
CA MET A 350 0.22 -14.07 18.24
C MET A 350 0.75 -15.11 19.23
N GLY A 351 0.43 -14.93 20.51
CA GLY A 351 0.74 -15.91 21.57
C GLY A 351 -0.04 -17.20 21.42
N GLY A 352 0.47 -18.27 22.04
CA GLY A 352 -0.21 -19.55 22.16
C GLY A 352 -1.14 -19.60 23.39
N LYS A 353 -2.26 -20.29 23.22
CA LYS A 353 -3.27 -20.51 24.28
C LYS A 353 -2.67 -21.22 25.51
N ASN A 354 -1.69 -22.07 25.29
CA ASN A 354 -1.04 -22.88 26.32
C ASN A 354 -0.22 -22.09 27.36
N THR A 355 0.04 -20.81 27.12
CA THR A 355 0.77 -19.91 28.05
C THR A 355 0.05 -18.60 28.31
N GLU A 356 -1.27 -18.56 28.01
CA GLU A 356 -2.11 -17.38 28.21
C GLU A 356 -2.18 -16.96 29.68
N ILE A 357 -2.11 -15.66 29.94
CA ILE A 357 -2.36 -15.04 31.22
C ILE A 357 -3.86 -15.08 31.54
N ASP A 358 -4.20 -15.56 32.72
CA ASP A 358 -5.56 -15.58 33.25
C ASP A 358 -5.62 -15.10 34.71
N GLU A 359 -6.80 -15.15 35.32
CA GLU A 359 -7.07 -14.71 36.71
C GLU A 359 -6.24 -15.44 37.76
N THR A 360 -5.68 -16.61 37.42
CA THR A 360 -4.87 -17.43 38.36
C THR A 360 -3.39 -17.13 38.28
N THR A 361 -2.95 -16.36 37.26
CA THR A 361 -1.56 -16.03 36.99
C THR A 361 -0.94 -15.19 38.12
N LYS A 362 0.20 -15.63 38.63
CA LYS A 362 0.96 -14.94 39.70
C LYS A 362 2.36 -14.53 39.26
N ASN A 363 2.95 -15.29 38.37
CA ASN A 363 4.28 -15.03 37.84
C ASN A 363 4.17 -14.76 36.35
N VAL A 364 4.64 -13.60 35.90
CA VAL A 364 4.54 -13.12 34.52
C VAL A 364 5.91 -13.04 33.91
N LEU A 365 6.09 -13.70 32.77
CA LEU A 365 7.30 -13.57 31.94
C LEU A 365 7.00 -12.59 30.80
N LEU A 366 7.50 -11.36 30.94
CA LEU A 366 7.35 -10.31 29.93
C LEU A 366 8.39 -10.46 28.83
N GLU A 367 7.97 -10.29 27.58
CA GLU A 367 8.79 -10.29 26.38
C GLU A 367 8.78 -8.92 25.71
N SER A 368 9.98 -8.47 25.27
CA SER A 368 10.16 -7.41 24.29
C SER A 368 11.24 -7.86 23.31
N ALA A 369 10.94 -7.91 22.03
CA ALA A 369 11.85 -8.46 21.03
C ALA A 369 11.81 -7.71 19.69
N SER A 370 12.75 -8.03 18.81
CA SER A 370 12.73 -7.63 17.41
C SER A 370 12.89 -8.88 16.54
N PHE A 371 12.12 -8.96 15.43
CA PHE A 371 12.07 -10.12 14.57
C PHE A 371 12.24 -9.73 13.10
N SER A 372 12.64 -10.71 12.27
CA SER A 372 12.76 -10.55 10.81
C SER A 372 11.43 -10.15 10.17
N LEU A 373 11.36 -8.95 9.64
CA LEU A 373 10.14 -8.43 8.99
C LEU A 373 9.69 -9.30 7.79
N TYR A 374 10.63 -9.89 7.05
CA TYR A 374 10.31 -10.74 5.89
C TYR A 374 9.66 -12.06 6.29
N ASN A 375 10.12 -12.67 7.39
CA ASN A 375 9.53 -13.89 7.93
C ASN A 375 8.13 -13.59 8.46
N LEU A 376 7.97 -12.52 9.25
CA LEU A 376 6.68 -12.15 9.81
C LEU A 376 5.66 -11.76 8.73
N ARG A 377 6.10 -11.13 7.64
CA ARG A 377 5.22 -10.86 6.50
C ARG A 377 4.73 -12.14 5.82
N LYS A 378 5.59 -13.17 5.71
CA LYS A 378 5.18 -14.50 5.22
C LYS A 378 4.18 -15.16 6.17
N THR A 379 4.45 -15.14 7.48
CA THR A 379 3.55 -15.64 8.52
C THR A 379 2.19 -14.93 8.46
N GLN A 380 2.17 -13.60 8.39
CA GLN A 380 0.97 -12.78 8.24
C GLN A 380 0.09 -13.21 7.06
N MET A 381 0.73 -13.39 5.90
CA MET A 381 0.02 -13.73 4.66
C MET A 381 -0.41 -15.20 4.61
N ALA A 382 0.37 -16.11 5.18
CA ALA A 382 0.09 -17.54 5.16
C ALA A 382 -1.06 -17.92 6.11
N HIS A 383 -1.11 -17.29 7.29
CA HIS A 383 -2.09 -17.59 8.32
C HIS A 383 -3.23 -16.56 8.41
N GLY A 384 -3.16 -15.45 7.65
CA GLY A 384 -4.19 -14.40 7.67
C GLY A 384 -4.27 -13.63 8.98
N ILE A 385 -3.18 -13.55 9.76
CA ILE A 385 -3.13 -12.90 11.07
C ILE A 385 -2.84 -11.40 10.91
N PHE A 386 -3.72 -10.54 11.41
CA PHE A 386 -3.62 -9.08 11.32
C PHE A 386 -3.70 -8.43 12.72
N SER A 387 -2.83 -8.83 13.63
CA SER A 387 -2.72 -8.19 14.95
C SER A 387 -1.99 -6.83 14.88
N GLU A 388 -2.16 -5.99 15.90
CA GLU A 388 -1.43 -4.73 16.04
C GLU A 388 0.09 -4.96 16.17
N ALA A 389 0.50 -6.08 16.79
CA ALA A 389 1.90 -6.45 16.92
C ALA A 389 2.53 -6.80 15.56
N ILE A 390 1.92 -7.71 14.77
CA ILE A 390 2.46 -8.12 13.48
C ILE A 390 2.47 -6.96 12.48
N THR A 391 1.49 -6.04 12.57
CA THR A 391 1.44 -4.82 11.76
C THR A 391 2.70 -3.98 11.98
N ARG A 392 3.18 -3.83 13.20
CA ARG A 392 4.41 -3.11 13.54
C ARG A 392 5.67 -3.88 13.15
N PHE A 393 5.76 -5.13 13.53
CA PHE A 393 6.94 -5.95 13.22
C PHE A 393 7.21 -6.12 11.73
N THR A 394 6.17 -6.20 10.90
CA THR A 394 6.31 -6.25 9.43
C THR A 394 6.82 -4.95 8.81
N LYS A 395 6.99 -3.88 9.59
CA LYS A 395 7.65 -2.62 9.20
C LYS A 395 9.11 -2.55 9.61
N GLY A 396 9.61 -3.51 10.38
CA GLY A 396 11.01 -3.56 10.80
C GLY A 396 11.29 -2.79 12.09
N VAL A 397 10.61 -3.13 13.18
CA VAL A 397 10.83 -2.55 14.50
C VAL A 397 12.29 -2.72 14.92
N SER A 398 12.91 -1.62 15.37
CA SER A 398 14.32 -1.60 15.73
C SER A 398 14.61 -2.41 17.01
N ALA A 399 15.67 -3.19 16.98
CA ALA A 399 16.17 -3.92 18.16
C ALA A 399 16.73 -2.99 19.26
N GLY A 400 17.04 -1.72 18.93
CA GLY A 400 17.64 -0.77 19.88
C GLY A 400 16.74 -0.39 21.05
N GLY A 401 15.40 -0.35 20.82
CA GLY A 401 14.42 0.09 21.82
C GLY A 401 13.91 -1.00 22.78
N THR A 402 14.11 -2.29 22.46
CA THR A 402 13.45 -3.41 23.17
C THR A 402 13.67 -3.42 24.66
N PHE A 403 14.90 -3.21 25.11
CA PHE A 403 15.28 -3.28 26.52
C PHE A 403 14.66 -2.16 27.36
N ASN A 404 14.68 -0.93 26.85
CA ASN A 404 14.18 0.23 27.58
C ASN A 404 12.65 0.17 27.70
N VAL A 405 11.96 -0.31 26.64
CA VAL A 405 10.51 -0.50 26.68
C VAL A 405 10.13 -1.64 27.62
N LEU A 406 10.91 -2.72 27.69
CA LEU A 406 10.73 -3.79 28.69
C LEU A 406 10.90 -3.25 30.12
N ALA A 407 11.91 -2.40 30.35
CA ALA A 407 12.15 -1.78 31.67
C ALA A 407 10.96 -0.91 32.07
N GLU A 408 10.40 -0.13 31.14
CA GLU A 408 9.21 0.66 31.41
C GLU A 408 7.97 -0.21 31.70
N ALA A 409 7.80 -1.33 31.00
CA ALA A 409 6.72 -2.28 31.28
C ALA A 409 6.82 -2.84 32.71
N VAL A 410 8.03 -3.19 33.14
CA VAL A 410 8.30 -3.64 34.53
C VAL A 410 7.91 -2.56 35.55
N ARG A 411 8.22 -1.29 35.29
CA ARG A 411 7.87 -0.16 36.12
C ARG A 411 6.35 0.05 36.19
N GLU A 412 5.68 0.07 35.04
CA GLU A 412 4.25 0.34 34.97
C GLU A 412 3.41 -0.78 35.57
N ILE A 413 3.80 -2.06 35.37
CA ILE A 413 3.12 -3.20 36.01
C ILE A 413 3.31 -3.17 37.53
N ASN A 414 4.43 -2.62 38.02
CA ASN A 414 4.75 -2.49 39.47
C ASN A 414 4.72 -3.83 40.22
N GLY A 415 5.06 -4.93 39.55
CA GLY A 415 5.24 -6.24 40.16
C GLY A 415 6.58 -6.40 40.85
N LYS A 416 6.74 -7.41 41.71
CA LYS A 416 8.02 -7.75 42.31
C LYS A 416 8.93 -8.33 41.23
N PHE A 417 10.02 -7.64 40.92
CA PHE A 417 11.04 -8.11 39.98
C PHE A 417 11.75 -9.35 40.52
N LEU A 418 11.87 -10.41 39.69
CA LEU A 418 12.50 -11.69 40.02
C LEU A 418 13.72 -12.01 39.15
N GLY A 419 13.82 -11.48 37.95
CA GLY A 419 14.95 -11.74 37.09
C GLY A 419 14.80 -11.15 35.67
N LEU A 420 15.93 -11.07 34.97
CA LEU A 420 16.06 -10.51 33.63
C LEU A 420 16.97 -11.39 32.77
N ARG A 421 16.64 -11.51 31.48
CA ARG A 421 17.53 -11.98 30.43
C ARG A 421 17.32 -11.16 29.19
N ASP A 422 18.34 -10.45 28.71
CA ASP A 422 18.38 -9.74 27.44
C ASP A 422 19.50 -10.34 26.60
N SER A 423 19.18 -10.78 25.39
CA SER A 423 20.11 -11.39 24.42
C SER A 423 20.02 -10.62 23.11
N PHE A 424 21.16 -10.08 22.64
CA PHE A 424 21.21 -9.18 21.47
C PHE A 424 22.36 -9.50 20.49
N PRO A 425 22.43 -10.74 19.98
CA PRO A 425 23.52 -11.16 19.10
C PRO A 425 23.53 -10.49 17.72
N GLY A 426 22.42 -9.86 17.33
CA GLY A 426 22.23 -9.17 16.05
C GLY A 426 22.02 -7.66 16.16
N LEU A 427 22.35 -7.05 17.32
CA LEU A 427 22.25 -5.60 17.47
C LEU A 427 23.29 -4.91 16.57
N GLY A 428 22.81 -4.20 15.56
CA GLY A 428 23.63 -3.48 14.58
C GLY A 428 24.16 -2.13 15.09
N GLU A 429 25.17 -1.61 14.40
CA GLU A 429 25.66 -0.25 14.61
C GLU A 429 24.70 0.77 13.96
N PRO A 430 24.64 2.00 14.50
CA PRO A 430 23.89 3.08 13.87
C PRO A 430 24.32 3.33 12.42
N SER A 431 23.38 3.65 11.54
CA SER A 431 23.68 4.03 10.17
C SER A 431 24.38 5.40 10.13
N VAL A 432 25.41 5.52 9.31
CA VAL A 432 26.21 6.73 9.16
C VAL A 432 26.23 7.16 7.70
N VAL A 433 25.79 8.39 7.42
CA VAL A 433 25.77 8.97 6.06
C VAL A 433 26.65 10.20 6.03
N MET A 434 27.56 10.27 5.05
CA MET A 434 28.41 11.44 4.80
C MET A 434 27.82 12.24 3.64
N ILE A 435 27.57 13.55 3.84
CA ILE A 435 26.93 14.43 2.85
C ILE A 435 27.44 15.86 3.02
N THR A 436 27.45 16.64 1.95
CA THR A 436 27.81 18.06 1.98
C THR A 436 26.58 18.96 1.92
N VAL A 437 26.69 20.17 2.47
CA VAL A 437 25.64 21.20 2.36
C VAL A 437 25.33 21.54 0.91
N SER A 438 26.36 21.52 0.04
CA SER A 438 26.20 21.77 -1.40
C SER A 438 25.37 20.69 -2.09
N GLU A 439 25.58 19.40 -1.77
CA GLU A 439 24.78 18.29 -2.33
C GLU A 439 23.30 18.42 -1.93
N ILE A 440 23.03 18.72 -0.65
CA ILE A 440 21.67 18.94 -0.14
C ILE A 440 20.97 20.06 -0.93
N ASN A 441 21.58 21.23 -1.00
CA ASN A 441 21.01 22.38 -1.67
C ASN A 441 20.85 22.18 -3.18
N SER A 442 21.80 21.49 -3.81
CA SER A 442 21.74 21.20 -5.25
C SER A 442 20.56 20.29 -5.59
N LEU A 443 20.30 19.26 -4.79
CA LEU A 443 19.21 18.31 -5.07
C LEU A 443 17.83 18.92 -4.74
N LEU A 444 17.71 19.67 -3.64
CA LEU A 444 16.45 20.33 -3.26
C LEU A 444 16.17 21.61 -4.08
N GLY A 445 17.17 22.18 -4.76
CA GLY A 445 17.05 23.48 -5.44
C GLY A 445 16.93 24.65 -4.45
N THR A 446 17.66 24.60 -3.33
CA THR A 446 17.58 25.55 -2.21
C THR A 446 18.93 26.20 -1.90
N GLU A 447 18.93 27.16 -0.96
CA GLU A 447 20.13 27.81 -0.40
C GLU A 447 20.09 27.75 1.15
N TYR A 448 19.73 26.59 1.71
CA TYR A 448 19.68 26.42 3.15
C TYR A 448 21.04 26.54 3.79
N LYS A 449 21.12 27.31 4.90
CA LYS A 449 22.33 27.45 5.68
C LYS A 449 22.62 26.18 6.47
N LYS A 450 23.90 25.86 6.65
CA LYS A 450 24.36 24.69 7.41
C LYS A 450 23.73 24.60 8.81
N GLU A 451 23.65 25.71 9.52
CA GLU A 451 23.08 25.76 10.88
C GLU A 451 21.59 25.37 10.91
N LEU A 452 20.83 25.74 9.88
CA LEU A 452 19.44 25.34 9.74
C LEU A 452 19.33 23.83 9.49
N ILE A 453 20.14 23.30 8.57
CA ILE A 453 20.17 21.87 8.23
C ILE A 453 20.50 21.03 9.48
N VAL A 454 21.58 21.38 10.18
CA VAL A 454 22.01 20.68 11.40
C VAL A 454 20.90 20.71 12.45
N LYS A 455 20.36 21.91 12.74
CA LYS A 455 19.29 22.07 13.73
C LYS A 455 18.03 21.25 13.37
N THR A 456 17.66 21.20 12.09
CA THR A 456 16.49 20.45 11.61
C THR A 456 16.65 18.96 11.88
N LEU A 457 17.80 18.39 11.55
CA LEU A 457 18.08 16.97 11.76
C LEU A 457 18.24 16.62 13.26
N GLU A 458 18.96 17.47 14.03
CA GLU A 458 19.12 17.27 15.48
C GLU A 458 17.76 17.31 16.21
N ASN A 459 16.83 18.12 15.74
CA ASN A 459 15.50 18.23 16.35
C ASN A 459 14.66 16.95 16.25
N VAL A 460 14.98 16.05 15.32
CA VAL A 460 14.34 14.74 15.18
C VAL A 460 15.28 13.58 15.59
N GLY A 461 16.36 13.89 16.31
CA GLY A 461 17.20 12.92 17.02
C GLY A 461 18.43 12.43 16.25
N PHE A 462 18.77 12.99 15.08
CA PHE A 462 20.04 12.68 14.43
C PHE A 462 21.22 13.31 15.20
N SER A 463 22.35 12.62 15.21
CA SER A 463 23.62 13.18 15.70
C SER A 463 24.48 13.63 14.54
N ILE A 464 24.94 14.89 14.58
CA ILE A 464 25.68 15.48 13.46
C ILE A 464 27.09 15.86 13.87
N GLN A 465 28.09 15.38 13.13
CA GLN A 465 29.46 15.86 13.25
C GLN A 465 29.76 16.76 12.04
N VAL A 466 30.18 18.00 12.31
CA VAL A 466 30.44 19.01 11.28
C VAL A 466 31.92 19.13 11.01
N ASN A 467 32.34 18.93 9.75
CA ASN A 467 33.70 19.13 9.30
C ASN A 467 33.72 20.04 8.04
N GLY A 468 33.82 21.36 8.28
CA GLY A 468 33.71 22.34 7.21
C GLY A 468 32.33 22.34 6.54
N GLU A 469 32.26 21.97 5.27
CA GLU A 469 31.01 21.79 4.50
C GLU A 469 30.49 20.35 4.53
N GLU A 470 31.29 19.41 5.03
CA GLU A 470 30.90 18.00 5.14
C GLU A 470 30.19 17.75 6.48
N LEU A 471 29.10 17.02 6.42
CA LEU A 471 28.31 16.58 7.55
C LEU A 471 28.38 15.04 7.63
N THR A 472 28.78 14.52 8.80
CA THR A 472 28.62 13.11 9.13
C THR A 472 27.34 12.96 9.93
N VAL A 473 26.31 12.42 9.30
CA VAL A 473 24.96 12.24 9.88
C VAL A 473 24.83 10.83 10.44
N ILE A 474 24.60 10.71 11.73
CA ILE A 474 24.41 9.44 12.43
C ILE A 474 22.91 9.31 12.73
N ALA A 475 22.28 8.29 12.14
CA ALA A 475 20.87 8.02 12.35
C ALA A 475 20.61 7.46 13.76
N PRO A 476 19.55 7.87 14.46
CA PRO A 476 19.17 7.26 15.72
C PRO A 476 18.68 5.81 15.52
N TYR A 477 18.71 4.98 16.55
CA TYR A 477 18.44 3.54 16.46
C TYR A 477 17.03 3.21 15.89
N TRP A 478 16.07 4.12 16.03
CA TRP A 478 14.69 3.92 15.51
C TRP A 478 14.52 4.23 14.03
N ARG A 479 15.51 4.88 13.40
CA ARG A 479 15.53 5.20 11.97
C ARG A 479 16.25 4.09 11.20
N THR A 480 15.51 3.03 10.90
CA THR A 480 16.01 1.85 10.17
C THR A 480 15.99 2.02 8.66
N ASP A 481 15.53 3.17 8.17
CA ASP A 481 15.32 3.54 6.79
C ASP A 481 16.44 4.41 6.19
N ILE A 482 17.30 5.00 7.02
CA ILE A 482 18.35 5.93 6.58
C ILE A 482 19.63 5.18 6.20
N HIS A 483 19.96 5.16 4.90
CA HIS A 483 21.11 4.42 4.38
C HIS A 483 21.96 5.21 3.39
N ILE A 484 21.35 6.13 2.62
CA ILE A 484 21.99 6.89 1.54
C ILE A 484 21.79 8.39 1.73
N LYS A 485 22.48 9.19 0.93
CA LYS A 485 22.42 10.66 0.99
C LYS A 485 21.01 11.20 0.74
N GLU A 486 20.31 10.58 -0.18
CA GLU A 486 18.97 10.96 -0.59
C GLU A 486 17.98 10.82 0.56
N ASP A 487 18.13 9.82 1.44
CA ASP A 487 17.29 9.65 2.63
C ASP A 487 17.45 10.85 3.58
N VAL A 488 18.69 11.33 3.76
CA VAL A 488 18.97 12.51 4.59
C VAL A 488 18.42 13.79 3.96
N ILE A 489 18.53 13.91 2.62
CA ILE A 489 18.03 15.08 1.88
C ILE A 489 16.50 15.14 1.96
N GLU A 490 15.83 13.99 1.84
CA GLU A 490 14.37 13.89 2.01
C GLU A 490 13.92 14.39 3.38
N GLU A 491 14.60 13.98 4.45
CA GLU A 491 14.32 14.45 5.80
C GLU A 491 14.34 15.98 5.91
N ILE A 492 15.37 16.60 5.35
CA ILE A 492 15.50 18.07 5.37
C ILE A 492 14.38 18.72 4.54
N GLY A 493 14.13 18.20 3.34
CA GLY A 493 13.10 18.73 2.44
C GLY A 493 11.70 18.67 3.04
N ARG A 494 11.30 17.52 3.59
CA ARG A 494 9.96 17.32 4.15
C ARG A 494 9.77 18.09 5.47
N LEU A 495 10.76 18.11 6.37
CA LEU A 495 10.66 18.82 7.65
C LEU A 495 10.60 20.35 7.46
N LEU A 496 11.39 20.89 6.55
CA LEU A 496 11.34 22.31 6.20
C LEU A 496 10.14 22.67 5.28
N GLY A 497 9.53 21.66 4.65
CA GLY A 497 8.36 21.77 3.78
C GLY A 497 8.70 22.06 2.33
N TYR A 498 8.35 21.15 1.44
CA TYR A 498 8.52 21.32 0.00
C TYR A 498 7.77 22.55 -0.55
N ASP A 499 6.68 22.95 0.09
CA ASP A 499 5.90 24.15 -0.28
C ASP A 499 6.68 25.44 -0.11
N ASN A 500 7.74 25.44 0.70
CA ASN A 500 8.65 26.58 0.90
C ASN A 500 9.73 26.69 -0.19
N ILE A 501 9.84 25.72 -1.09
CA ILE A 501 10.78 25.73 -2.19
C ILE A 501 10.16 26.48 -3.37
N ALA A 502 10.82 27.57 -3.77
CA ALA A 502 10.33 28.40 -4.87
C ALA A 502 10.37 27.61 -6.20
N PRO A 503 9.25 27.50 -6.93
CA PRO A 503 9.22 26.82 -8.21
C PRO A 503 10.06 27.60 -9.24
N ILE A 504 10.98 26.92 -9.92
CA ILE A 504 11.82 27.50 -10.97
C ILE A 504 11.45 26.82 -12.29
N LEU A 505 11.16 27.64 -13.30
CA LEU A 505 10.96 27.11 -14.65
C LEU A 505 12.27 26.48 -15.14
N PRO A 506 12.22 25.22 -15.61
CA PRO A 506 13.42 24.59 -16.16
C PRO A 506 13.91 25.38 -17.37
N LEU A 507 15.23 25.57 -17.45
CA LEU A 507 15.85 26.10 -18.66
C LEU A 507 15.49 25.16 -19.82
N HIS A 508 14.98 25.74 -20.91
CA HIS A 508 14.69 24.98 -22.12
C HIS A 508 16.00 24.40 -22.66
N ALA A 509 16.29 23.16 -22.34
CA ALA A 509 17.16 22.38 -23.19
C ALA A 509 16.35 22.10 -24.47
N THR A 510 16.93 22.45 -25.62
CA THR A 510 16.45 21.93 -26.90
C THR A 510 16.67 20.41 -26.86
N ALA A 511 15.66 19.69 -26.41
CA ALA A 511 15.65 18.23 -26.55
C ALA A 511 15.74 17.95 -28.06
N GLY A 512 16.56 17.00 -28.47
CA GLY A 512 16.54 16.48 -29.84
C GLY A 512 15.11 16.03 -30.20
N GLU A 513 14.77 16.11 -31.49
CA GLU A 513 13.49 15.63 -31.97
C GLU A 513 13.35 14.13 -31.65
N ASP A 514 12.31 13.76 -30.92
CA ASP A 514 11.90 12.36 -30.78
C ASP A 514 11.20 11.94 -32.10
N LYS A 515 11.96 11.27 -32.95
CA LYS A 515 11.51 10.84 -34.28
C LYS A 515 10.33 9.87 -34.20
N MET A 516 10.28 9.00 -33.19
CA MET A 516 9.18 8.06 -32.98
C MET A 516 7.90 8.80 -32.58
N PHE A 517 8.00 9.79 -31.70
CA PHE A 517 6.87 10.64 -31.33
C PHE A 517 6.29 11.37 -32.55
N GLU A 518 7.17 11.99 -33.38
CA GLU A 518 6.74 12.66 -34.61
C GLU A 518 6.13 11.69 -35.61
N LEU A 519 6.68 10.50 -35.77
CA LEU A 519 6.12 9.45 -36.61
C LEU A 519 4.70 9.07 -36.14
N LYS A 520 4.55 8.74 -34.86
CA LYS A 520 3.23 8.41 -34.27
C LYS A 520 2.22 9.55 -34.45
N ARG A 521 2.65 10.81 -34.25
CA ARG A 521 1.79 11.97 -34.45
C ARG A 521 1.29 12.07 -35.89
N LYS A 522 2.18 11.91 -36.88
CA LYS A 522 1.82 11.96 -38.31
C LYS A 522 0.89 10.82 -38.73
N ILE A 523 1.15 9.60 -38.23
CA ILE A 523 0.29 8.43 -38.48
C ILE A 523 -1.10 8.68 -37.90
N ARG A 524 -1.21 9.17 -36.67
CA ARG A 524 -2.47 9.47 -36.00
C ARG A 524 -3.27 10.50 -36.76
N GLU A 525 -2.65 11.60 -37.16
CA GLU A 525 -3.29 12.63 -37.96
C GLU A 525 -3.78 12.10 -39.32
N ALA A 526 -2.97 11.28 -39.97
CA ALA A 526 -3.33 10.71 -41.28
C ALA A 526 -4.55 9.78 -41.18
N LEU A 527 -4.50 8.80 -40.25
CA LEU A 527 -5.57 7.83 -40.08
C LEU A 527 -6.88 8.47 -39.57
N ALA A 528 -6.79 9.44 -38.68
CA ALA A 528 -7.97 10.19 -38.20
C ALA A 528 -8.59 11.02 -39.31
N ARG A 529 -7.81 11.67 -40.19
CA ARG A 529 -8.33 12.40 -41.38
C ARG A 529 -9.05 11.48 -42.37
N PHE A 530 -8.66 10.21 -42.44
CA PHE A 530 -9.36 9.20 -43.29
C PHE A 530 -10.54 8.56 -42.59
N GLY A 531 -10.89 8.98 -41.37
CA GLY A 531 -12.07 8.53 -40.62
C GLY A 531 -11.85 7.28 -39.78
N ALA A 532 -10.60 6.94 -39.46
CA ALA A 532 -10.30 5.89 -38.46
C ALA A 532 -10.25 6.46 -37.05
N ASN A 533 -10.66 5.68 -36.07
CA ASN A 533 -10.61 6.04 -34.66
C ASN A 533 -9.45 5.33 -33.95
N GLU A 534 -8.67 6.08 -33.19
CA GLU A 534 -7.65 5.49 -32.31
C GLU A 534 -8.33 4.86 -31.10
N VAL A 535 -7.88 3.67 -30.73
CA VAL A 535 -8.32 2.96 -29.53
C VAL A 535 -7.09 2.56 -28.73
N LEU A 536 -7.26 2.42 -27.42
CA LEU A 536 -6.27 1.87 -26.51
C LEU A 536 -6.83 0.59 -25.90
N THR A 537 -6.07 -0.49 -25.98
CA THR A 537 -6.41 -1.77 -25.40
C THR A 537 -5.38 -2.20 -24.39
N TYR A 538 -5.75 -3.10 -23.48
CA TYR A 538 -4.82 -3.63 -22.49
C TYR A 538 -3.66 -4.41 -23.14
N SER A 539 -2.46 -4.21 -22.62
CA SER A 539 -1.27 -4.99 -23.01
C SER A 539 -1.32 -6.42 -22.50
N PHE A 540 -2.12 -6.68 -21.47
CA PHE A 540 -2.36 -8.01 -20.91
C PHE A 540 -3.64 -8.60 -21.47
N ILE A 541 -3.57 -9.85 -21.89
CA ILE A 541 -4.67 -10.56 -22.56
C ILE A 541 -4.83 -11.97 -21.99
N SER A 542 -6.00 -12.57 -22.26
CA SER A 542 -6.29 -13.94 -21.83
C SER A 542 -5.73 -14.97 -22.82
N GLU A 543 -5.45 -16.17 -22.33
CA GLU A 543 -5.14 -17.33 -23.15
C GLU A 543 -6.26 -17.59 -24.19
N ARG A 544 -7.51 -17.38 -23.78
CA ARG A 544 -8.67 -17.53 -24.63
C ARG A 544 -8.63 -16.57 -25.85
N LEU A 545 -8.19 -15.33 -25.66
CA LEU A 545 -8.09 -14.35 -26.74
C LEU A 545 -7.00 -14.75 -27.74
N LEU A 546 -5.84 -15.18 -27.26
CA LEU A 546 -4.76 -15.71 -28.11
C LEU A 546 -5.25 -16.89 -28.97
N LYS A 547 -5.89 -17.89 -28.35
CA LYS A 547 -6.44 -19.07 -29.05
C LYS A 547 -7.50 -18.70 -30.08
N LYS A 548 -8.40 -17.77 -29.76
CA LYS A 548 -9.41 -17.26 -30.72
C LYS A 548 -8.80 -16.63 -31.96
N ALA A 549 -7.72 -15.89 -31.78
CA ALA A 549 -6.98 -15.28 -32.87
C ALA A 549 -6.11 -16.30 -33.65
N GLY A 550 -5.96 -17.52 -33.15
CA GLY A 550 -5.11 -18.56 -33.72
C GLY A 550 -3.62 -18.35 -33.44
N GLU A 551 -3.28 -17.56 -32.41
CA GLU A 551 -1.91 -17.34 -31.99
C GLU A 551 -1.38 -18.49 -31.11
N ASP A 552 -0.07 -18.69 -31.14
CA ASP A 552 0.59 -19.68 -30.29
C ASP A 552 0.85 -19.09 -28.91
N VAL A 553 0.16 -19.62 -27.90
CA VAL A 553 0.31 -19.22 -26.50
C VAL A 553 1.75 -19.39 -26.00
N GLY A 554 2.47 -20.41 -26.53
CA GLY A 554 3.87 -20.68 -26.15
C GLY A 554 4.83 -19.54 -26.44
N ASN A 555 4.52 -18.68 -27.41
CA ASN A 555 5.36 -17.53 -27.78
C ASN A 555 5.08 -16.27 -26.94
N SER A 556 4.01 -16.27 -26.10
CA SER A 556 3.71 -15.18 -25.19
C SER A 556 4.42 -15.32 -23.86
N TYR A 557 4.78 -14.20 -23.25
CA TYR A 557 5.20 -14.14 -21.85
C TYR A 557 3.98 -14.27 -20.95
N LYS A 558 4.05 -15.18 -19.97
CA LYS A 558 3.00 -15.36 -18.96
C LYS A 558 3.37 -14.59 -17.70
N ILE A 559 2.42 -13.85 -17.15
CA ILE A 559 2.58 -13.11 -15.89
C ILE A 559 2.43 -14.09 -14.72
N VAL A 560 3.40 -14.07 -13.80
CA VAL A 560 3.47 -15.03 -12.67
C VAL A 560 2.30 -14.81 -11.70
N ASN A 561 1.96 -13.56 -11.41
CA ASN A 561 0.95 -13.15 -10.42
C ASN A 561 -0.11 -12.24 -11.04
N SER A 562 -0.73 -12.69 -12.14
CA SER A 562 -1.78 -11.90 -12.81
C SER A 562 -2.96 -11.59 -11.90
N ILE A 563 -3.50 -10.38 -12.01
CA ILE A 563 -4.66 -9.91 -11.22
C ILE A 563 -5.91 -10.74 -11.53
N SER A 564 -6.06 -11.23 -12.77
CA SER A 564 -7.19 -12.06 -13.17
C SER A 564 -6.79 -13.06 -14.28
N PRO A 565 -7.59 -14.14 -14.48
CA PRO A 565 -7.40 -15.07 -15.60
C PRO A 565 -7.53 -14.42 -16.98
N GLU A 566 -8.20 -13.29 -17.10
CA GLU A 566 -8.36 -12.55 -18.36
C GLU A 566 -7.11 -11.72 -18.72
N LEU A 567 -6.13 -11.56 -17.79
CA LEU A 567 -4.95 -10.70 -17.92
C LEU A 567 -3.64 -11.47 -17.67
N GLN A 568 -3.55 -12.72 -18.13
CA GLN A 568 -2.42 -13.61 -17.81
C GLN A 568 -1.21 -13.50 -18.73
N TYR A 569 -1.38 -13.01 -19.95
CA TYR A 569 -0.33 -13.03 -20.98
C TYR A 569 -0.09 -11.63 -21.53
N ILE A 570 1.15 -11.34 -21.89
CA ILE A 570 1.49 -10.13 -22.65
C ILE A 570 1.19 -10.40 -24.13
N ARG A 571 0.56 -9.45 -24.81
CA ARG A 571 0.15 -9.58 -26.21
C ARG A 571 1.35 -9.65 -27.16
N GLN A 572 1.25 -10.51 -28.19
CA GLN A 572 2.23 -10.66 -29.26
C GLN A 572 1.93 -9.78 -30.48
N SER A 573 0.68 -9.32 -30.59
CA SER A 573 0.14 -8.53 -31.70
C SER A 573 -1.01 -7.66 -31.18
N LEU A 574 -1.26 -6.55 -31.84
CA LEU A 574 -2.40 -5.67 -31.53
C LEU A 574 -3.73 -6.21 -32.10
N ILE A 575 -3.65 -7.03 -33.14
CA ILE A 575 -4.82 -7.49 -33.88
C ILE A 575 -5.83 -8.28 -33.03
N PRO A 576 -5.45 -9.23 -32.15
CA PRO A 576 -6.41 -9.94 -31.33
C PRO A 576 -7.27 -9.00 -30.46
N SER A 577 -6.64 -8.01 -29.84
CA SER A 577 -7.31 -6.99 -29.02
C SER A 577 -8.23 -6.11 -29.88
N LEU A 578 -7.79 -5.70 -31.07
CA LEU A 578 -8.61 -4.92 -31.99
C LEU A 578 -9.82 -5.73 -32.52
N LEU A 579 -9.66 -7.04 -32.80
CA LEU A 579 -10.77 -7.92 -33.19
C LEU A 579 -11.85 -8.00 -32.10
N GLU A 580 -11.42 -8.09 -30.83
CA GLU A 580 -12.35 -8.06 -29.70
C GLU A 580 -13.12 -6.74 -29.63
N LYS A 581 -12.46 -5.60 -29.83
CA LYS A 581 -13.11 -4.28 -29.85
C LYS A 581 -13.98 -4.08 -31.11
N THR A 582 -13.63 -4.70 -32.23
CA THR A 582 -14.46 -4.71 -33.45
C THR A 582 -15.85 -5.27 -33.18
N TYR A 583 -15.96 -6.39 -32.44
CA TYR A 583 -17.25 -6.98 -32.05
C TYR A 583 -18.14 -6.00 -31.25
N MET A 584 -17.55 -5.24 -30.35
CA MET A 584 -18.30 -4.24 -29.57
C MET A 584 -18.83 -3.12 -30.45
N ASN A 585 -18.01 -2.65 -31.41
CA ASN A 585 -18.37 -1.58 -32.33
C ASN A 585 -19.40 -2.02 -33.39
N GLU A 586 -19.40 -3.28 -33.80
CA GLU A 586 -20.41 -3.81 -34.73
C GLU A 586 -21.84 -3.80 -34.16
N LYS A 587 -22.01 -3.69 -32.84
CA LYS A 587 -23.34 -3.54 -32.21
C LYS A 587 -23.88 -2.11 -32.32
N MET A 588 -23.04 -1.14 -32.63
CA MET A 588 -23.43 0.25 -32.81
C MET A 588 -24.17 0.43 -34.15
N PRO A 589 -25.05 1.43 -34.31
CA PRO A 589 -25.82 1.65 -35.53
C PRO A 589 -24.97 2.31 -36.65
N VAL A 590 -23.80 1.75 -36.93
CA VAL A 590 -22.90 2.21 -37.98
C VAL A 590 -22.72 1.12 -39.03
N GLU A 591 -22.69 1.51 -40.32
CA GLU A 591 -22.51 0.55 -41.44
C GLU A 591 -21.04 0.21 -41.68
N LYS A 592 -20.14 1.17 -41.42
CA LYS A 592 -18.71 1.05 -41.63
C LYS A 592 -17.95 1.82 -40.53
N PHE A 593 -16.85 1.24 -40.03
CA PHE A 593 -15.91 1.91 -39.16
C PHE A 593 -14.50 1.37 -39.38
N ALA A 594 -13.52 2.16 -38.93
CA ALA A 594 -12.12 1.75 -38.85
C ALA A 594 -11.56 2.13 -37.49
N ILE A 595 -10.79 1.22 -36.91
CA ILE A 595 -10.08 1.43 -35.63
C ILE A 595 -8.61 1.09 -35.77
N PHE A 596 -7.76 1.78 -35.02
CA PHE A 596 -6.33 1.52 -34.99
C PHE A 596 -5.75 1.74 -33.60
N GLU A 597 -4.63 1.11 -33.34
CA GLU A 597 -3.83 1.28 -32.12
C GLU A 597 -2.36 1.30 -32.48
N MET A 598 -1.60 2.21 -31.84
CA MET A 598 -0.14 2.23 -31.90
C MET A 598 0.42 1.96 -30.50
N ASN A 599 0.97 0.78 -30.30
CA ASN A 599 1.45 0.37 -28.98
C ASN A 599 2.49 -0.76 -29.09
N GLU A 600 3.10 -1.08 -27.94
CA GLU A 600 4.09 -2.14 -27.86
C GLU A 600 3.45 -3.54 -27.84
N VAL A 601 4.16 -4.47 -28.47
CA VAL A 601 3.91 -5.90 -28.42
C VAL A 601 5.21 -6.64 -28.08
N TYR A 602 5.08 -7.82 -27.47
CA TYR A 602 6.20 -8.56 -26.93
C TYR A 602 6.15 -10.01 -27.39
N ARG A 603 7.23 -10.47 -28.01
CA ARG A 603 7.37 -11.85 -28.44
C ARG A 603 8.65 -12.44 -27.87
N LYS A 604 8.66 -13.71 -27.51
CA LYS A 604 9.87 -14.39 -27.00
C LYS A 604 11.04 -14.34 -27.98
N GLU A 605 10.73 -14.28 -29.29
CA GLU A 605 11.74 -14.16 -30.35
C GLU A 605 12.50 -12.84 -30.38
N TYR A 606 11.93 -11.78 -29.75
CA TYR A 606 12.62 -10.48 -29.64
C TYR A 606 13.72 -10.49 -28.58
N GLY A 607 13.67 -11.47 -27.63
CA GLY A 607 14.67 -11.60 -26.58
C GLY A 607 14.36 -10.83 -25.32
N LEU A 608 15.39 -10.68 -24.52
CA LEU A 608 15.38 -9.90 -23.26
C LEU A 608 16.46 -8.83 -23.35
N ASP A 609 16.24 -7.70 -22.73
CA ASP A 609 17.23 -6.65 -22.58
C ASP A 609 18.32 -7.02 -21.55
N LYS A 610 19.27 -6.10 -21.30
CA LYS A 610 20.38 -6.29 -20.35
C LYS A 610 19.92 -6.53 -18.90
N ASP A 611 18.73 -6.12 -18.56
CA ASP A 611 18.12 -6.23 -17.21
C ASP A 611 17.19 -7.45 -17.09
N GLY A 612 17.12 -8.27 -18.17
CA GLY A 612 16.28 -9.48 -18.22
C GLY A 612 14.79 -9.19 -18.46
N VAL A 613 14.44 -7.99 -18.92
CA VAL A 613 13.07 -7.59 -19.26
C VAL A 613 12.79 -7.91 -20.73
N PRO A 614 11.59 -8.42 -21.07
CA PRO A 614 11.22 -8.66 -22.48
C PRO A 614 11.39 -7.43 -23.37
N GLU A 615 12.08 -7.58 -24.50
CA GLU A 615 12.14 -6.53 -25.50
C GLU A 615 10.81 -6.38 -26.24
N GLY A 616 10.31 -5.14 -26.31
CA GLY A 616 9.09 -4.76 -27.02
C GLY A 616 9.38 -4.16 -28.39
N ARG A 617 8.41 -4.24 -29.31
CA ARG A 617 8.41 -3.49 -30.55
C ARG A 617 7.13 -2.68 -30.71
N ILE A 618 7.26 -1.46 -31.19
CA ILE A 618 6.12 -0.58 -31.40
C ILE A 618 5.45 -0.94 -32.72
N LYS A 619 4.18 -1.32 -32.68
CA LYS A 619 3.41 -1.65 -33.87
C LYS A 619 2.21 -0.74 -34.05
N LEU A 620 1.77 -0.63 -35.30
CA LEU A 620 0.49 -0.07 -35.69
C LEU A 620 -0.42 -1.23 -36.10
N GLY A 621 -1.46 -1.49 -35.32
CA GLY A 621 -2.55 -2.38 -35.70
C GLY A 621 -3.72 -1.57 -36.27
N PHE A 622 -4.35 -2.05 -37.31
CA PHE A 622 -5.50 -1.41 -37.94
C PHE A 622 -6.54 -2.43 -38.40
N ILE A 623 -7.82 -2.11 -38.21
CA ILE A 623 -8.95 -2.91 -38.71
C ILE A 623 -9.98 -1.98 -39.33
N VAL A 624 -10.48 -2.37 -40.50
CA VAL A 624 -11.68 -1.80 -41.11
C VAL A 624 -12.75 -2.87 -41.20
N ALA A 625 -13.95 -2.55 -40.73
CA ALA A 625 -15.11 -3.43 -40.73
C ALA A 625 -16.30 -2.78 -41.44
N GLU A 626 -17.06 -3.58 -42.20
CA GLU A 626 -18.24 -3.14 -42.93
C GLU A 626 -19.34 -4.24 -42.96
N ARG A 627 -20.58 -3.87 -42.68
CA ARG A 627 -21.70 -4.82 -42.63
C ARG A 627 -22.17 -5.27 -44.01
N LYS A 628 -22.09 -4.42 -45.01
CA LYS A 628 -22.52 -4.69 -46.39
C LYS A 628 -21.41 -4.33 -47.35
N ASN A 629 -21.03 -5.24 -48.22
CA ASN A 629 -20.11 -4.93 -49.30
C ASN A 629 -20.91 -4.38 -50.50
N ILE A 630 -20.58 -3.17 -50.92
CA ILE A 630 -21.30 -2.50 -51.99
C ILE A 630 -20.45 -2.35 -53.24
N THR A 631 -19.13 -2.20 -53.14
CA THR A 631 -18.32 -1.82 -54.31
C THR A 631 -16.90 -2.41 -54.34
N GLU A 632 -16.30 -2.77 -53.18
CA GLU A 632 -14.87 -3.11 -53.13
C GLU A 632 -14.58 -4.13 -51.98
N THR A 633 -13.61 -5.03 -52.16
CA THR A 633 -13.26 -6.01 -51.10
C THR A 633 -12.65 -5.33 -49.90
N ALA A 634 -12.80 -5.92 -48.71
CA ALA A 634 -12.28 -5.36 -47.47
C ALA A 634 -10.76 -5.19 -47.51
N PHE A 635 -10.03 -6.07 -48.21
CA PHE A 635 -8.59 -5.97 -48.44
C PHE A 635 -8.18 -4.63 -49.05
N TYR A 636 -8.81 -4.22 -50.15
CA TYR A 636 -8.46 -2.98 -50.84
C TYR A 636 -8.82 -1.74 -50.02
N LYS A 637 -9.86 -1.82 -49.19
CA LYS A 637 -10.18 -0.74 -48.22
C LYS A 637 -9.10 -0.56 -47.20
N ALA A 638 -8.62 -1.64 -46.55
CA ALA A 638 -7.50 -1.59 -45.62
C ALA A 638 -6.21 -1.10 -46.29
N LYS A 639 -5.96 -1.60 -47.55
CA LYS A 639 -4.81 -1.20 -48.34
C LYS A 639 -4.83 0.31 -48.64
N LYS A 640 -5.99 0.88 -48.93
CA LYS A 640 -6.13 2.33 -49.17
C LYS A 640 -5.72 3.17 -47.94
N TYR A 641 -6.18 2.78 -46.75
CA TYR A 641 -5.75 3.47 -45.52
C TYR A 641 -4.21 3.39 -45.31
N LEU A 642 -3.63 2.22 -45.53
CA LEU A 642 -2.20 1.99 -45.43
C LEU A 642 -1.40 2.82 -46.45
N GLU A 643 -1.78 2.76 -47.74
CA GLU A 643 -1.08 3.45 -48.81
C GLU A 643 -1.15 4.98 -48.68
N GLU A 644 -2.31 5.54 -48.37
CA GLU A 644 -2.44 6.97 -48.15
C GLU A 644 -1.62 7.44 -46.90
N MET A 645 -1.58 6.66 -45.85
CA MET A 645 -0.73 6.94 -44.67
C MET A 645 0.76 6.89 -45.05
N LEU A 646 1.21 5.82 -45.71
CA LEU A 646 2.60 5.64 -46.12
C LEU A 646 3.07 6.70 -47.13
N LYS A 647 2.16 7.08 -48.04
CA LYS A 647 2.39 8.17 -49.03
C LYS A 647 2.66 9.50 -48.30
N LEU A 648 1.95 9.83 -47.24
CA LEU A 648 2.19 11.02 -46.44
C LEU A 648 3.54 10.98 -45.74
N LEU A 649 4.04 9.78 -45.39
CA LEU A 649 5.37 9.57 -44.82
C LEU A 649 6.50 9.51 -45.88
N GLY A 650 6.16 9.54 -47.16
CA GLY A 650 7.11 9.43 -48.26
C GLY A 650 7.65 8.02 -48.50
N ILE A 651 6.95 6.99 -47.96
CA ILE A 651 7.34 5.58 -48.06
C ILE A 651 6.62 4.91 -49.21
N ARG A 652 7.34 4.20 -50.08
CA ARG A 652 6.80 3.30 -51.07
C ARG A 652 6.93 1.85 -50.60
N VAL A 653 5.90 1.07 -50.83
CA VAL A 653 5.88 -0.35 -50.42
C VAL A 653 5.44 -1.23 -51.57
N ASP A 654 5.95 -2.43 -51.58
CA ASP A 654 5.52 -3.52 -52.45
C ASP A 654 4.73 -4.55 -51.63
N TYR A 655 3.90 -5.32 -52.33
CA TYR A 655 3.04 -6.34 -51.70
C TYR A 655 3.41 -7.73 -52.24
N ILE A 656 3.90 -8.60 -51.37
CA ILE A 656 4.22 -9.98 -51.73
C ILE A 656 3.11 -10.89 -51.20
N PRO A 657 2.41 -11.64 -52.03
CA PRO A 657 1.35 -12.56 -51.61
C PRO A 657 1.88 -13.60 -50.60
N VAL A 658 1.15 -13.81 -49.50
CA VAL A 658 1.48 -14.80 -48.49
C VAL A 658 1.23 -16.21 -49.03
N LYS A 659 2.24 -17.09 -48.97
CA LYS A 659 2.10 -18.53 -49.23
C LYS A 659 1.63 -19.25 -47.98
N SER A 660 0.70 -20.21 -48.14
CA SER A 660 -0.03 -20.85 -47.02
C SER A 660 0.82 -21.49 -45.93
N ALA A 661 2.10 -21.71 -46.14
CA ALA A 661 3.03 -22.36 -45.21
C ALA A 661 3.92 -21.41 -44.41
N GLU A 662 3.94 -20.11 -44.69
CA GLU A 662 4.99 -19.17 -44.24
C GLU A 662 4.47 -18.04 -43.34
N SER A 663 3.23 -18.08 -42.86
CA SER A 663 2.69 -16.94 -42.13
C SER A 663 2.82 -17.07 -40.60
N ASP A 664 3.62 -16.20 -40.00
CA ASP A 664 3.64 -15.96 -38.55
C ASP A 664 2.32 -15.35 -38.05
N TYR A 665 1.54 -14.77 -38.94
CA TYR A 665 0.23 -14.18 -38.66
C TYR A 665 -0.91 -15.16 -39.01
N LYS A 666 -1.10 -16.13 -38.14
CA LYS A 666 -2.04 -17.25 -38.35
C LYS A 666 -3.52 -16.82 -38.48
N MET A 667 -3.87 -15.59 -38.09
CA MET A 667 -5.22 -15.03 -38.11
C MET A 667 -5.68 -14.61 -39.53
N PHE A 668 -4.75 -14.29 -40.43
CA PHE A 668 -5.07 -13.82 -41.79
C PHE A 668 -5.28 -15.00 -42.77
N GLU A 669 -6.16 -14.78 -43.75
CA GLU A 669 -6.39 -15.71 -44.84
C GLU A 669 -5.27 -15.60 -45.90
N ALA A 670 -4.43 -16.61 -46.01
CA ALA A 670 -3.22 -16.55 -46.84
C ALA A 670 -3.47 -16.09 -48.29
N ARG A 671 -4.53 -16.60 -48.91
CA ARG A 671 -4.87 -16.24 -50.32
C ARG A 671 -5.40 -14.79 -50.47
N ARG A 672 -5.66 -14.10 -49.36
CA ARG A 672 -6.16 -12.73 -49.29
C ARG A 672 -5.32 -11.84 -48.42
N SER A 673 -4.01 -12.16 -48.36
CA SER A 673 -3.04 -11.44 -47.55
C SER A 673 -1.75 -11.22 -48.31
N ALA A 674 -1.05 -10.17 -47.96
CA ALA A 674 0.27 -9.83 -48.50
C ALA A 674 1.19 -9.31 -47.40
N LYS A 675 2.46 -9.67 -47.51
CA LYS A 675 3.55 -9.03 -46.76
C LYS A 675 3.74 -7.62 -47.33
N ILE A 676 3.98 -6.66 -46.44
CA ILE A 676 4.25 -5.26 -46.80
C ILE A 676 5.78 -5.09 -46.76
N MET A 677 6.35 -4.74 -47.92
CA MET A 677 7.79 -4.61 -48.09
C MET A 677 8.18 -3.14 -48.34
N ALA A 678 9.10 -2.62 -47.55
CA ALA A 678 9.79 -1.36 -47.83
C ALA A 678 11.19 -1.68 -48.38
N GLY A 679 11.35 -1.65 -49.72
CA GLY A 679 12.51 -2.23 -50.35
C GLY A 679 12.63 -3.74 -50.14
N GLU A 680 13.75 -4.22 -49.60
CA GLU A 680 13.95 -5.66 -49.33
C GLU A 680 13.43 -6.07 -47.93
N LYS A 681 13.01 -5.10 -47.09
CA LYS A 681 12.64 -5.34 -45.69
C LYS A 681 11.13 -5.52 -45.52
N GLU A 682 10.74 -6.55 -44.82
CA GLU A 682 9.33 -6.77 -44.40
C GLU A 682 9.00 -5.83 -43.23
N ILE A 683 8.05 -4.93 -43.40
CA ILE A 683 7.59 -4.01 -42.36
C ILE A 683 6.24 -4.41 -41.75
N GLY A 684 5.59 -5.43 -42.27
CA GLY A 684 4.32 -5.89 -41.71
C GLY A 684 3.50 -6.74 -42.67
N ILE A 685 2.22 -6.91 -42.31
CA ILE A 685 1.25 -7.71 -43.07
C ILE A 685 -0.08 -6.96 -43.23
N ILE A 686 -0.75 -7.20 -44.35
CA ILE A 686 -2.12 -6.76 -44.64
C ILE A 686 -2.96 -7.93 -45.14
N GLY A 687 -4.22 -8.04 -44.72
CA GLY A 687 -5.08 -9.12 -45.22
C GLY A 687 -6.50 -9.09 -44.70
N GLU A 688 -7.32 -9.99 -45.28
CA GLU A 688 -8.63 -10.36 -44.73
C GLU A 688 -8.43 -11.48 -43.69
N PHE A 689 -9.30 -11.51 -42.67
CA PHE A 689 -9.19 -12.52 -41.60
C PHE A 689 -9.84 -13.85 -42.01
N LYS A 690 -9.29 -14.96 -41.54
CA LYS A 690 -9.85 -16.31 -41.75
C LYS A 690 -11.29 -16.39 -41.25
N ASN A 691 -12.11 -17.17 -41.96
CA ASN A 691 -13.49 -17.44 -41.55
C ASN A 691 -13.57 -18.03 -40.13
N SER A 692 -12.64 -18.93 -39.78
CA SER A 692 -12.55 -19.49 -38.41
C SER A 692 -12.38 -18.41 -37.35
N VAL A 693 -11.44 -17.48 -37.54
CA VAL A 693 -11.20 -16.37 -36.62
C VAL A 693 -12.43 -15.44 -36.55
N ARG A 694 -12.96 -15.05 -37.67
CA ARG A 694 -14.17 -14.19 -37.71
C ARG A 694 -15.35 -14.82 -36.97
N ASN A 695 -15.58 -16.12 -37.15
CA ASN A 695 -16.66 -16.85 -36.47
C ASN A 695 -16.44 -16.92 -34.94
N GLU A 696 -15.18 -17.16 -34.48
CA GLU A 696 -14.84 -17.16 -33.07
C GLU A 696 -15.08 -15.81 -32.39
N PHE A 697 -14.82 -14.71 -33.11
CA PHE A 697 -15.12 -13.36 -32.63
C PHE A 697 -16.53 -12.88 -32.93
N LYS A 698 -17.32 -13.65 -33.70
CA LYS A 698 -18.70 -13.31 -34.17
C LYS A 698 -18.76 -12.00 -34.98
N LEU A 699 -17.80 -11.82 -35.89
CA LEU A 699 -17.62 -10.59 -36.66
C LEU A 699 -18.30 -10.67 -38.05
N ALA A 700 -18.60 -9.49 -38.60
CA ALA A 700 -19.13 -9.32 -39.92
C ALA A 700 -18.23 -9.93 -41.04
N PRO A 701 -18.79 -10.28 -42.21
CA PRO A 701 -18.02 -10.94 -43.27
C PRO A 701 -16.97 -10.04 -43.95
N PHE A 702 -17.16 -8.72 -43.94
CA PHE A 702 -16.31 -7.77 -44.65
C PHE A 702 -15.37 -7.06 -43.70
N LEU A 703 -14.25 -7.74 -43.36
CA LEU A 703 -13.26 -7.32 -42.36
C LEU A 703 -11.87 -7.56 -42.91
N ALA A 704 -11.06 -6.52 -42.88
CA ALA A 704 -9.64 -6.58 -43.20
C ALA A 704 -8.82 -5.70 -42.26
N GLY A 705 -7.53 -5.97 -42.13
CA GLY A 705 -6.65 -5.19 -41.30
C GLY A 705 -5.19 -5.32 -41.72
N PHE A 706 -4.37 -4.56 -41.08
CA PHE A 706 -2.90 -4.68 -41.20
C PHE A 706 -2.25 -4.49 -39.84
N GLU A 707 -1.06 -5.03 -39.71
CA GLU A 707 -0.14 -4.73 -38.61
C GLU A 707 1.23 -4.39 -39.19
N VAL A 708 1.79 -3.24 -38.78
CA VAL A 708 3.03 -2.69 -39.28
C VAL A 708 3.97 -2.38 -38.11
N ASP A 709 5.25 -2.72 -38.29
CA ASP A 709 6.31 -2.42 -37.33
C ASP A 709 6.74 -0.96 -37.50
N LEU A 710 6.57 -0.13 -36.47
CA LEU A 710 6.87 1.30 -36.55
C LEU A 710 8.35 1.60 -36.43
N ASP A 711 9.15 0.73 -35.84
CA ASP A 711 10.61 0.88 -35.80
C ASP A 711 11.16 0.74 -37.22
N GLU A 712 10.67 -0.27 -37.94
CA GLU A 712 11.02 -0.49 -39.35
C GLU A 712 10.49 0.62 -40.29
N VAL A 713 9.31 1.16 -39.99
CA VAL A 713 8.76 2.32 -40.71
C VAL A 713 9.62 3.54 -40.49
N LEU A 714 10.08 3.79 -39.25
CA LEU A 714 10.90 4.94 -38.88
C LEU A 714 12.20 4.97 -39.66
N GLU A 715 12.84 3.82 -39.86
CA GLU A 715 14.10 3.73 -40.65
C GLU A 715 13.88 4.11 -42.11
N ASN A 716 12.68 3.96 -42.64
CA ASN A 716 12.35 4.18 -44.06
C ASN A 716 11.68 5.52 -44.33
N VAL A 717 11.44 6.37 -43.31
CA VAL A 717 10.77 7.67 -43.49
C VAL A 717 11.62 8.64 -44.28
N ASN A 718 11.08 9.15 -45.36
CA ASN A 718 11.74 10.19 -46.18
C ASN A 718 10.90 11.48 -46.21
N TYR A 719 11.21 12.43 -45.35
CA TYR A 719 10.48 13.71 -45.27
C TYR A 719 10.86 14.73 -46.36
N LYS A 720 11.84 14.46 -47.21
CA LYS A 720 12.20 15.34 -48.32
C LYS A 720 11.22 15.12 -49.48
N ARG A 721 10.06 15.76 -49.43
CA ARG A 721 9.16 15.85 -50.53
C ARG A 721 9.58 17.03 -51.42
N GLU A 722 10.18 16.75 -52.55
CA GLU A 722 10.29 17.75 -53.63
C GLU A 722 8.91 18.00 -54.20
N ILE A 723 8.32 19.15 -53.90
CA ILE A 723 7.11 19.61 -54.53
C ILE A 723 7.52 20.15 -55.91
N SER A 724 7.32 19.37 -56.93
CA SER A 724 7.57 19.82 -58.31
C SER A 724 6.29 20.48 -58.84
N PHE A 725 6.37 21.76 -59.12
CA PHE A 725 5.33 22.55 -59.75
C PHE A 725 5.53 22.53 -61.30
N GLY A 726 5.48 21.35 -61.94
CA GLY A 726 5.60 21.23 -63.40
C GLY A 726 4.29 20.68 -64.01
N GLU A 727 4.05 20.99 -65.28
CA GLU A 727 3.00 20.33 -66.04
C GLU A 727 3.25 18.80 -66.07
N ARG A 728 2.22 18.03 -65.80
CA ARG A 728 2.28 16.57 -65.86
C ARG A 728 1.61 16.10 -67.17
N LYS A 729 2.34 15.35 -67.96
CA LYS A 729 1.75 14.62 -69.06
C LYS A 729 1.02 13.39 -68.57
N LYS A 730 -0.24 13.23 -68.94
CA LYS A 730 -1.08 12.09 -68.57
C LYS A 730 -1.35 11.26 -69.80
N GLU A 731 -1.12 9.94 -69.69
CA GLU A 731 -1.46 8.98 -70.74
C GLU A 731 -2.00 7.68 -70.17
N ASP A 732 -2.91 7.03 -70.92
CA ASP A 732 -3.37 5.71 -70.56
C ASP A 732 -2.67 4.67 -71.44
N LEU A 733 -2.07 3.67 -70.79
CA LEU A 733 -1.39 2.56 -71.46
C LEU A 733 -2.15 1.27 -71.16
N THR A 734 -2.70 0.66 -72.23
CA THR A 734 -3.35 -0.66 -72.16
C THR A 734 -2.42 -1.74 -72.70
N ILE A 735 -2.18 -2.80 -71.89
CA ILE A 735 -1.35 -3.94 -72.29
C ILE A 735 -2.21 -5.20 -72.28
N THR A 736 -2.26 -5.90 -73.45
CA THR A 736 -2.90 -7.21 -73.53
C THR A 736 -1.90 -8.30 -73.25
N THR A 737 -2.15 -9.14 -72.26
CA THR A 737 -1.13 -10.09 -71.78
C THR A 737 -1.75 -11.29 -71.04
N THR A 738 -1.00 -12.38 -70.98
CA THR A 738 -1.26 -13.52 -70.09
C THR A 738 -0.51 -13.40 -68.75
N LYS A 739 0.46 -12.46 -68.61
CA LYS A 739 1.22 -12.23 -67.42
C LYS A 739 0.38 -11.73 -66.25
N ASN A 740 0.83 -11.94 -65.05
CA ASN A 740 0.17 -11.39 -63.89
C ASN A 740 0.36 -9.85 -63.79
N TYR A 741 -0.47 -9.19 -62.97
CA TYR A 741 -0.46 -7.74 -62.84
C TYR A 741 0.90 -7.19 -62.36
N ALA A 742 1.55 -7.87 -61.43
CA ALA A 742 2.83 -7.42 -60.84
C ALA A 742 3.97 -7.46 -61.87
N GLU A 743 4.00 -8.47 -62.73
CA GLU A 743 5.00 -8.57 -63.82
C GLU A 743 4.83 -7.46 -64.83
N VAL A 744 3.56 -7.17 -65.21
CA VAL A 744 3.28 -6.10 -66.19
C VAL A 744 3.54 -4.73 -65.57
N LEU A 745 3.21 -4.51 -64.31
CA LEU A 745 3.51 -3.29 -63.60
C LEU A 745 5.04 -3.00 -63.54
N ALA A 746 5.82 -4.04 -63.22
CA ALA A 746 7.28 -3.91 -63.21
C ALA A 746 7.87 -3.54 -64.58
N GLU A 747 7.34 -4.10 -65.67
CA GLU A 747 7.70 -3.75 -67.03
C GLU A 747 7.34 -2.30 -67.38
N VAL A 748 6.19 -1.83 -66.95
CA VAL A 748 5.73 -0.44 -67.14
C VAL A 748 6.58 0.52 -66.32
N GLN A 749 6.88 0.18 -65.07
CA GLN A 749 7.75 0.96 -64.20
C GLN A 749 9.17 1.06 -64.74
N ALA A 750 9.71 -0.01 -65.32
CA ALA A 750 11.02 0.02 -65.95
C ALA A 750 11.04 0.92 -67.19
N LYS A 751 9.91 1.00 -67.91
CA LYS A 751 9.78 1.87 -69.09
C LYS A 751 9.55 3.33 -68.74
N TYR A 752 8.92 3.60 -67.62
CA TYR A 752 8.62 4.95 -67.11
C TYR A 752 9.12 5.14 -65.65
N PRO A 753 10.41 5.17 -65.44
CA PRO A 753 11.02 5.07 -64.09
C PRO A 753 10.67 6.25 -63.16
N GLU A 754 10.31 7.40 -63.70
CA GLU A 754 9.96 8.61 -62.92
C GLU A 754 8.45 8.94 -62.95
N ALA A 755 7.63 8.08 -63.59
CA ALA A 755 6.21 8.31 -63.70
C ALA A 755 5.45 7.81 -62.51
N GLU A 756 4.36 8.50 -62.15
CA GLU A 756 3.35 7.98 -61.24
C GLU A 756 2.41 7.07 -62.09
N ILE A 757 2.40 5.76 -61.76
CA ILE A 757 1.67 4.75 -62.52
C ILE A 757 0.57 4.20 -61.65
N THR A 758 -0.68 4.37 -62.03
CA THR A 758 -1.86 3.84 -61.31
C THR A 758 -2.65 2.90 -62.21
N PRO A 759 -3.17 1.79 -61.68
CA PRO A 759 -4.05 0.92 -62.49
C PRO A 759 -5.38 1.61 -62.74
N SER A 760 -5.84 1.57 -63.98
CA SER A 760 -7.15 2.09 -64.36
C SER A 760 -8.19 0.95 -64.46
N THR A 761 -7.93 -0.07 -65.28
CA THR A 761 -8.81 -1.22 -65.44
C THR A 761 -8.02 -2.50 -65.68
N ILE A 762 -8.61 -3.64 -65.25
CA ILE A 762 -8.18 -4.99 -65.65
C ILE A 762 -9.42 -5.66 -66.20
N TYR A 763 -9.41 -5.99 -67.49
CA TYR A 763 -10.54 -6.64 -68.18
C TYR A 763 -10.07 -7.94 -68.83
N GLN A 764 -10.78 -9.05 -68.55
CA GLN A 764 -10.59 -10.33 -69.21
C GLN A 764 -11.95 -10.81 -69.75
N ALA A 765 -12.03 -11.02 -71.03
CA ALA A 765 -13.28 -11.56 -71.63
C ALA A 765 -13.42 -13.05 -71.28
N GLU A 766 -14.69 -13.46 -71.11
CA GLU A 766 -14.99 -14.85 -70.74
C GLU A 766 -14.47 -15.82 -71.82
N GLY A 767 -13.67 -16.81 -71.40
CA GLY A 767 -13.04 -17.79 -72.26
C GLY A 767 -11.75 -17.36 -72.96
N GLN A 768 -11.23 -16.19 -72.71
CA GLN A 768 -9.88 -15.76 -73.15
C GLN A 768 -8.79 -15.98 -72.11
N GLU A 769 -7.62 -16.45 -72.56
CA GLU A 769 -6.44 -16.55 -71.68
C GLU A 769 -5.74 -15.19 -71.45
N THR A 770 -5.93 -14.24 -72.39
CA THR A 770 -5.37 -12.90 -72.29
C THR A 770 -6.29 -11.92 -71.59
N LYS A 771 -5.71 -11.01 -70.84
CA LYS A 771 -6.38 -9.90 -70.17
C LYS A 771 -5.78 -8.56 -70.60
N ASN A 772 -6.60 -7.53 -70.61
CA ASN A 772 -6.18 -6.14 -70.81
C ASN A 772 -5.96 -5.47 -69.47
N ILE A 773 -4.77 -4.97 -69.25
CA ILE A 773 -4.41 -4.18 -68.06
C ILE A 773 -4.14 -2.75 -68.54
N THR A 774 -4.93 -1.80 -68.03
CA THR A 774 -4.79 -0.37 -68.39
C THR A 774 -4.17 0.36 -67.18
N PHE A 775 -3.09 1.07 -67.44
CA PHE A 775 -2.43 1.93 -66.47
C PHE A 775 -2.61 3.42 -66.87
N HIS A 776 -2.90 4.21 -65.89
CA HIS A 776 -2.83 5.67 -66.01
C HIS A 776 -1.43 6.09 -65.62
N ILE A 777 -0.71 6.75 -66.49
CA ILE A 777 0.72 7.15 -66.38
C ILE A 777 0.79 8.66 -66.35
N GLU A 778 1.31 9.21 -65.21
CA GLU A 778 1.62 10.64 -65.10
C GLU A 778 3.12 10.85 -65.09
N THR A 779 3.66 11.48 -66.11
CA THR A 779 5.09 11.86 -66.18
C THR A 779 5.28 13.34 -65.97
N LYS A 780 6.33 13.70 -65.28
CA LYS A 780 6.81 15.10 -65.21
C LYS A 780 7.35 15.50 -66.58
N GLN A 781 6.96 16.66 -67.10
CA GLN A 781 7.64 17.28 -68.25
C GLN A 781 8.92 17.97 -67.84
#